data_7797ab0f95af3de80fdb50297d31d621
#
_entry.id   7797ab0f95af3de80fdb50297d31d621
#
_cell.length_a   1.000
_cell.length_b   1.000
_cell.length_c   1.000
_cell.angle_alpha   90.00
_cell.angle_beta   90.00
_cell.angle_gamma   90.00
#
_symmetry.space_group_name_H-M   'P 1'
#
loop_
_entity.id
_entity.type
_entity.pdbx_description
1 polymer ?
#
loop_
_entity_poly.entity_id
_entity_poly.type
_entity_poly.pdbx_seq_one_letter_code
_entity_poly.pdbx_strand_id
1 'polypeptide(L)'
;IRKNLDETFVDENGNKDKEKALSAYNKIIDQITKMGIDHYSPLYREGEYWLQYTDKNTKQLVQRLFNTQAERRLAQTQVVADGHTGIEEYSRTENMTSKTVPRGTVAAQIVKIMRDGGADDAAVDKFLQLIVSALPETSLLKSFQTRKGTPGYEQDVSKAFSRVTDRTARQLSRMRYSEELQQLLDSMRKQANLKRGDESVRAKELVQEMEARFKFAINPQFSDIARYASTGSFYFNLAGNVSSAVVNTLQTPMVVLPQLGGEYGFIDSGRALLKAANIFKSSGFTRKIVDINGVEITQTGPVRVGLSVENLIGQGQHKQYKGLFTRLDELGLLVESMAHEALDPESLQGIAQKTARVSTAMFHQAERFNREVTAIAAYDLEMARLAKKGIKGEEAQTKAIEKAVRLVEFAHGAGHTESGPSIGQSDLGKILTVFKRFAFTMYYMLFDTMRRSKLLGLPPNADADQIAEAKVARRQLAGVYGMSALFAGAKGLPLYWVAEMAYNALNDDDEDDFDTVMRKYLGELAFKGPLNYFTNLGVADRVGWTDLIYRENKGDKADASALSQILENLLGAPWAVVNSVYRGKELIADGQFERGVEAMLPIALRNVLKGGRYMLEDARTLRGDEVGQVNGYNAAMQVLGFAPADLLAQYEINAYAKKMGDVITKQEKSLLKKYYVAQREGDYERADELRDKLFELGDKYPELKISENTITKSVKARDRISNEMYHGVQVNKKLRPLIERSIEELED
;
A
#
# COMPACT_ATOMS: atom_id res chain seq x y z
N ILE A 1 5.49 -3.96 -36.20
CA ILE A 1 5.13 -3.57 -37.59
C ILE A 1 5.84 -4.49 -38.57
N ARG A 2 7.17 -4.60 -38.58
CA ARG A 2 7.93 -5.40 -39.56
C ARG A 2 7.51 -6.87 -39.57
N LYS A 3 7.40 -7.50 -38.40
CA LYS A 3 6.98 -8.92 -38.28
C LYS A 3 5.55 -9.16 -38.81
N ASN A 4 4.63 -8.27 -38.50
CA ASN A 4 3.27 -8.37 -38.99
C ASN A 4 3.20 -8.18 -40.51
N LEU A 5 4.06 -7.31 -41.07
CA LEU A 5 4.16 -7.15 -42.52
C LEU A 5 4.78 -8.38 -43.17
N ASP A 6 5.81 -8.99 -42.55
CA ASP A 6 6.43 -10.26 -43.03
C ASP A 6 5.43 -11.45 -43.01
N GLU A 7 4.41 -11.38 -42.14
CA GLU A 7 3.33 -12.38 -42.07
C GLU A 7 2.16 -12.07 -43.01
N THR A 8 1.98 -10.80 -43.37
CA THR A 8 0.89 -10.35 -44.21
C THR A 8 1.24 -10.50 -45.70
N PHE A 9 2.49 -10.26 -46.07
CA PHE A 9 2.93 -10.35 -47.46
C PHE A 9 3.48 -11.74 -47.75
N VAL A 10 2.70 -12.56 -48.47
CA VAL A 10 3.07 -13.89 -48.94
C VAL A 10 3.01 -13.93 -50.47
N ASP A 11 3.86 -14.70 -51.12
CA ASP A 11 3.84 -14.94 -52.57
C ASP A 11 2.69 -15.91 -52.95
N GLU A 12 2.53 -16.16 -54.23
CA GLU A 12 1.52 -17.08 -54.79
C GLU A 12 1.70 -18.54 -54.32
N ASN A 13 2.86 -18.88 -53.77
CA ASN A 13 3.20 -20.20 -53.24
C ASN A 13 3.08 -20.28 -51.71
N GLY A 14 2.61 -19.22 -51.04
CA GLY A 14 2.46 -19.15 -49.59
C GLY A 14 3.77 -18.85 -48.84
N ASN A 15 4.86 -18.50 -49.49
CA ASN A 15 6.12 -18.13 -48.87
C ASN A 15 6.13 -16.63 -48.54
N LYS A 16 6.82 -16.26 -47.47
CA LYS A 16 6.93 -14.84 -47.03
C LYS A 16 7.71 -14.01 -48.07
N ASP A 17 7.02 -13.01 -48.62
CA ASP A 17 7.63 -12.04 -49.56
C ASP A 17 8.30 -10.90 -48.74
N LYS A 18 9.60 -11.15 -48.41
CA LYS A 18 10.38 -10.22 -47.61
C LYS A 18 10.67 -8.87 -48.30
N GLU A 19 10.71 -8.85 -49.61
CA GLU A 19 10.95 -7.60 -50.37
C GLU A 19 9.73 -6.69 -50.33
N LYS A 20 8.51 -7.22 -50.56
CA LYS A 20 7.28 -6.45 -50.41
C LYS A 20 7.05 -6.00 -48.99
N ALA A 21 7.28 -6.85 -48.00
CA ALA A 21 7.20 -6.51 -46.59
C ALA A 21 8.18 -5.38 -46.21
N LEU A 22 9.43 -5.44 -46.68
CA LEU A 22 10.43 -4.39 -46.47
C LEU A 22 10.06 -3.07 -47.15
N SER A 23 9.58 -3.16 -48.42
CA SER A 23 9.10 -1.98 -49.15
C SER A 23 7.93 -1.29 -48.43
N ALA A 24 6.96 -2.07 -47.98
CA ALA A 24 5.84 -1.56 -47.19
C ALA A 24 6.30 -0.93 -45.86
N TYR A 25 7.22 -1.59 -45.18
CA TYR A 25 7.84 -1.07 -43.96
C TYR A 25 8.53 0.26 -44.20
N ASN A 26 9.37 0.36 -45.20
CA ASN A 26 10.10 1.58 -45.52
C ASN A 26 9.12 2.72 -45.94
N LYS A 27 8.04 2.42 -46.67
CA LYS A 27 7.01 3.40 -46.99
C LYS A 27 6.28 3.91 -45.74
N ILE A 28 5.98 3.02 -44.81
CA ILE A 28 5.35 3.41 -43.52
C ILE A 28 6.30 4.29 -42.71
N ILE A 29 7.57 3.90 -42.59
CA ILE A 29 8.58 4.69 -41.89
C ILE A 29 8.81 6.03 -42.55
N ASP A 30 8.90 6.07 -43.89
CA ASP A 30 9.03 7.34 -44.67
C ASP A 30 7.82 8.25 -44.47
N GLN A 31 6.60 7.70 -44.44
CA GLN A 31 5.41 8.46 -44.09
C GLN A 31 5.40 8.98 -42.67
N ILE A 32 5.84 8.14 -41.71
CA ILE A 32 5.94 8.57 -40.31
C ILE A 32 7.01 9.66 -40.17
N THR A 33 8.14 9.52 -40.86
CA THR A 33 9.23 10.50 -40.84
C THR A 33 8.82 11.83 -41.52
N LYS A 34 8.11 11.74 -42.64
CA LYS A 34 7.56 12.92 -43.34
C LYS A 34 6.39 13.58 -42.60
N MET A 35 5.71 12.85 -41.70
CA MET A 35 4.75 13.39 -40.74
C MET A 35 5.41 14.03 -39.55
N GLY A 36 6.73 13.88 -39.38
CA GLY A 36 7.53 14.56 -38.36
C GLY A 36 7.38 16.07 -38.48
N ILE A 37 6.82 16.69 -37.46
CA ILE A 37 6.68 18.14 -37.38
C ILE A 37 7.98 18.66 -36.78
N ASP A 38 8.74 19.46 -37.52
CA ASP A 38 9.84 20.20 -36.98
C ASP A 38 9.35 21.05 -35.79
N HIS A 39 10.07 21.01 -34.67
CA HIS A 39 9.66 21.67 -33.43
C HIS A 39 8.35 21.16 -32.83
N TYR A 40 8.15 19.83 -32.84
CA TYR A 40 6.98 19.19 -32.25
C TYR A 40 6.84 19.49 -30.75
N SER A 41 5.71 20.11 -30.39
CA SER A 41 5.25 20.19 -29.01
C SER A 41 4.01 19.29 -28.85
N PRO A 42 4.03 18.31 -27.94
CA PRO A 42 2.88 17.42 -27.77
C PRO A 42 1.67 18.20 -27.28
N LEU A 43 0.53 17.99 -27.96
CA LEU A 43 -0.76 18.49 -27.49
C LEU A 43 -1.45 17.40 -26.69
N TYR A 44 -1.72 17.68 -25.45
CA TYR A 44 -2.40 16.77 -24.52
C TYR A 44 -3.76 17.34 -24.15
N ARG A 45 -4.78 16.46 -24.08
CA ARG A 45 -6.12 16.81 -23.63
C ARG A 45 -6.43 16.05 -22.38
N GLU A 46 -6.90 16.75 -21.36
CA GLU A 46 -7.29 16.19 -20.08
C GLU A 46 -8.73 16.51 -19.77
N GLY A 47 -9.41 15.60 -19.08
CA GLY A 47 -10.79 15.77 -18.65
C GLY A 47 -11.78 14.87 -19.39
N GLU A 48 -12.79 14.41 -18.68
CA GLU A 48 -13.85 13.54 -19.20
C GLU A 48 -15.07 14.35 -19.65
N TYR A 49 -15.25 15.56 -19.12
CA TYR A 49 -16.40 16.40 -19.35
C TYR A 49 -16.03 17.52 -20.30
N TRP A 50 -16.70 17.58 -21.46
CA TRP A 50 -16.42 18.56 -22.49
C TRP A 50 -17.51 19.62 -22.55
N LEU A 51 -17.10 20.86 -22.78
CA LEU A 51 -17.94 21.98 -23.14
C LEU A 51 -17.46 22.54 -24.48
N GLN A 52 -18.33 22.59 -25.44
CA GLN A 52 -18.06 23.15 -26.76
C GLN A 52 -18.97 24.35 -26.99
N TYR A 53 -18.40 25.42 -27.50
CA TYR A 53 -19.17 26.63 -27.84
C TYR A 53 -18.49 27.42 -28.95
N THR A 54 -19.23 28.29 -29.62
CA THR A 54 -18.71 29.23 -30.60
C THR A 54 -18.47 30.57 -29.93
N ASP A 55 -17.20 31.01 -29.92
CA ASP A 55 -16.83 32.31 -29.37
C ASP A 55 -17.53 33.45 -30.13
N LYS A 56 -18.17 34.34 -29.39
CA LYS A 56 -18.96 35.43 -29.98
C LYS A 56 -18.11 36.43 -30.75
N ASN A 57 -16.84 36.65 -30.36
CA ASN A 57 -15.95 37.65 -30.96
C ASN A 57 -15.16 37.05 -32.12
N THR A 58 -14.54 35.88 -31.93
CA THR A 58 -13.68 35.26 -32.95
C THR A 58 -14.42 34.37 -33.91
N LYS A 59 -15.68 34.03 -33.63
CA LYS A 59 -16.51 33.07 -34.39
C LYS A 59 -15.87 31.67 -34.50
N GLN A 60 -14.87 31.40 -33.70
CA GLN A 60 -14.17 30.11 -33.66
C GLN A 60 -14.87 29.15 -32.73
N LEU A 61 -14.76 27.83 -33.02
CA LEU A 61 -15.22 26.77 -32.18
C LEU A 61 -14.20 26.56 -31.03
N VAL A 62 -14.63 26.77 -29.82
CA VAL A 62 -13.84 26.55 -28.59
C VAL A 62 -14.28 25.26 -27.92
N GLN A 63 -13.34 24.41 -27.56
CA GLN A 63 -13.59 23.21 -26.76
C GLN A 63 -12.77 23.27 -25.46
N ARG A 64 -13.44 23.12 -24.34
CA ARG A 64 -12.81 23.07 -23.00
C ARG A 64 -13.14 21.73 -22.36
N LEU A 65 -12.16 21.17 -21.68
CA LEU A 65 -12.22 19.88 -20.97
C LEU A 65 -12.11 20.12 -19.49
N PHE A 66 -12.92 19.41 -18.72
CA PHE A 66 -12.99 19.52 -17.27
C PHE A 66 -12.92 18.12 -16.65
N ASN A 67 -12.34 18.03 -15.47
CA ASN A 67 -12.22 16.75 -14.75
C ASN A 67 -13.52 16.37 -14.04
N THR A 68 -14.32 17.36 -13.68
CA THR A 68 -15.57 17.12 -12.96
C THR A 68 -16.76 17.78 -13.69
N GLN A 69 -17.94 17.18 -13.53
CA GLN A 69 -19.17 17.72 -14.04
C GLN A 69 -19.52 19.09 -13.43
N ALA A 70 -19.13 19.31 -12.16
CA ALA A 70 -19.36 20.57 -11.46
C ALA A 70 -18.57 21.73 -12.09
N GLU A 71 -17.27 21.50 -12.39
CA GLU A 71 -16.43 22.49 -13.08
C GLU A 71 -16.98 22.82 -14.48
N ARG A 72 -17.44 21.82 -15.23
CA ARG A 72 -18.06 22.03 -16.54
C ARG A 72 -19.31 22.90 -16.44
N ARG A 73 -20.22 22.62 -15.48
CA ARG A 73 -21.44 23.41 -15.25
C ARG A 73 -21.13 24.85 -14.89
N LEU A 74 -20.13 25.06 -14.05
CA LEU A 74 -19.71 26.41 -13.64
C LEU A 74 -19.16 27.21 -14.83
N ALA A 75 -18.32 26.57 -15.67
CA ALA A 75 -17.81 27.15 -16.90
C ALA A 75 -18.93 27.42 -17.92
N GLN A 76 -19.91 26.52 -18.01
CA GLN A 76 -21.07 26.69 -18.87
C GLN A 76 -21.88 27.93 -18.47
N THR A 77 -22.12 28.12 -17.17
CA THR A 77 -22.83 29.32 -16.67
C THR A 77 -22.11 30.61 -17.10
N GLN A 78 -20.77 30.62 -17.02
CA GLN A 78 -19.98 31.76 -17.49
C GLN A 78 -20.09 31.97 -18.98
N VAL A 79 -19.92 30.90 -19.77
CA VAL A 79 -20.02 30.94 -21.24
C VAL A 79 -21.38 31.44 -21.73
N VAL A 80 -22.44 31.05 -21.02
CA VAL A 80 -23.81 31.58 -21.29
C VAL A 80 -23.90 33.08 -20.95
N ALA A 81 -23.36 33.48 -19.78
CA ALA A 81 -23.38 34.88 -19.34
C ALA A 81 -22.56 35.79 -20.28
N ASP A 82 -21.48 35.30 -20.85
CA ASP A 82 -20.64 36.02 -21.80
C ASP A 82 -21.29 36.11 -23.20
N GLY A 83 -22.43 35.45 -23.46
CA GLY A 83 -23.21 35.52 -24.68
C GLY A 83 -22.61 34.73 -25.85
N HIS A 84 -21.85 33.66 -25.59
CA HIS A 84 -21.38 32.72 -26.57
C HIS A 84 -22.54 31.86 -27.12
N THR A 85 -22.39 31.31 -28.35
CA THR A 85 -23.46 30.57 -29.04
C THR A 85 -23.04 29.13 -29.33
N GLY A 86 -24.00 28.26 -29.67
CA GLY A 86 -23.74 26.87 -30.05
C GLY A 86 -23.11 26.06 -28.90
N ILE A 87 -23.61 26.28 -27.69
CA ILE A 87 -23.11 25.61 -26.47
C ILE A 87 -23.59 24.17 -26.45
N GLU A 88 -22.67 23.23 -26.44
CA GLU A 88 -22.94 21.79 -26.42
C GLU A 88 -22.11 21.13 -25.33
N GLU A 89 -22.71 20.17 -24.63
CA GLU A 89 -22.09 19.41 -23.57
C GLU A 89 -21.85 17.97 -24.00
N TYR A 90 -20.69 17.43 -23.68
CA TYR A 90 -20.33 16.04 -23.95
C TYR A 90 -19.63 15.38 -22.74
N SER A 91 -19.74 14.06 -22.67
CA SER A 91 -18.97 13.24 -21.77
C SER A 91 -18.09 12.30 -22.60
N ARG A 92 -16.86 12.05 -22.16
CA ARG A 92 -15.91 11.16 -22.85
C ARG A 92 -16.22 9.68 -22.60
N THR A 93 -17.09 9.40 -21.68
CA THR A 93 -17.45 8.04 -21.26
C THR A 93 -18.34 7.33 -22.27
N GLU A 94 -18.42 6.04 -22.13
CA GLU A 94 -19.05 4.91 -22.84
C GLU A 94 -20.33 5.16 -23.68
N ASN A 95 -20.88 6.35 -23.63
CA ASN A 95 -22.11 6.74 -24.32
C ASN A 95 -21.87 7.63 -25.56
N MET A 96 -20.70 7.54 -26.20
CA MET A 96 -20.44 8.27 -27.43
C MET A 96 -21.26 7.64 -28.56
N THR A 97 -22.30 8.32 -28.99
CA THR A 97 -23.16 7.93 -30.12
C THR A 97 -22.85 8.80 -31.33
N SER A 98 -23.32 8.39 -32.50
CA SER A 98 -23.23 9.19 -33.75
C SER A 98 -23.83 10.60 -33.61
N LYS A 99 -24.76 10.78 -32.65
CA LYS A 99 -25.41 12.08 -32.36
C LYS A 99 -24.66 12.94 -31.34
N THR A 100 -23.85 12.29 -30.46
CA THR A 100 -23.15 12.95 -29.32
C THR A 100 -21.65 13.10 -29.55
N VAL A 101 -21.14 12.69 -30.71
CA VAL A 101 -19.73 12.85 -31.08
C VAL A 101 -19.39 14.34 -31.26
N PRO A 102 -18.36 14.86 -30.53
CA PRO A 102 -17.97 16.27 -30.66
C PRO A 102 -17.50 16.59 -32.08
N ARG A 103 -18.00 17.69 -32.61
CA ARG A 103 -17.62 18.18 -33.95
C ARG A 103 -16.12 18.47 -34.02
N GLY A 104 -15.51 18.24 -35.19
CA GLY A 104 -14.07 18.47 -35.37
C GLY A 104 -13.16 17.38 -34.85
N THR A 105 -13.70 16.29 -34.33
CA THR A 105 -12.91 15.12 -33.90
C THR A 105 -12.73 14.11 -35.05
N VAL A 106 -11.71 13.24 -34.93
CA VAL A 106 -11.52 12.12 -35.87
C VAL A 106 -12.73 11.18 -35.85
N ALA A 107 -13.32 10.99 -34.67
CA ALA A 107 -14.54 10.20 -34.54
C ALA A 107 -15.70 10.78 -35.34
N ALA A 108 -15.89 12.12 -35.34
CA ALA A 108 -16.91 12.79 -36.17
C ALA A 108 -16.64 12.62 -37.66
N GLN A 109 -15.38 12.59 -38.10
CA GLN A 109 -15.04 12.34 -39.51
C GLN A 109 -15.34 10.88 -39.90
N ILE A 110 -15.06 9.92 -39.04
CA ILE A 110 -15.41 8.52 -39.27
C ILE A 110 -16.92 8.34 -39.36
N VAL A 111 -17.68 8.97 -38.45
CA VAL A 111 -19.15 8.99 -38.51
C VAL A 111 -19.64 9.54 -39.83
N LYS A 112 -19.04 10.64 -40.31
CA LYS A 112 -19.41 11.24 -41.61
C LYS A 112 -19.11 10.28 -42.76
N ILE A 113 -17.92 9.67 -42.80
CA ILE A 113 -17.53 8.71 -43.86
C ILE A 113 -18.47 7.51 -43.85
N MET A 114 -18.84 6.98 -42.70
CA MET A 114 -19.74 5.83 -42.59
C MET A 114 -21.16 6.17 -43.04
N ARG A 115 -21.68 7.37 -42.70
CA ARG A 115 -22.98 7.86 -43.15
C ARG A 115 -22.99 8.15 -44.65
N ASP A 116 -21.96 8.76 -45.17
CA ASP A 116 -21.80 9.00 -46.60
C ASP A 116 -21.71 7.67 -47.39
N GLY A 117 -21.23 6.61 -46.71
CA GLY A 117 -21.21 5.23 -47.24
C GLY A 117 -22.51 4.43 -47.02
N GLY A 118 -23.57 5.06 -46.47
CA GLY A 118 -24.88 4.44 -46.30
C GLY A 118 -25.05 3.58 -45.04
N ALA A 119 -24.17 3.67 -44.06
CA ALA A 119 -24.33 2.97 -42.80
C ALA A 119 -25.43 3.61 -41.95
N ASP A 120 -26.25 2.79 -41.29
CA ASP A 120 -27.27 3.24 -40.35
C ASP A 120 -26.67 3.72 -39.01
N ASP A 121 -27.44 4.52 -38.27
CA ASP A 121 -26.95 5.09 -36.99
C ASP A 121 -26.61 4.01 -35.98
N ALA A 122 -27.26 2.84 -35.97
CA ALA A 122 -26.97 1.75 -35.06
C ALA A 122 -25.62 1.05 -35.36
N ALA A 123 -25.30 0.89 -36.65
CA ALA A 123 -24.02 0.34 -37.09
C ALA A 123 -22.89 1.34 -36.80
N VAL A 124 -23.12 2.63 -36.99
CA VAL A 124 -22.15 3.69 -36.64
C VAL A 124 -21.89 3.74 -35.13
N ASP A 125 -22.94 3.67 -34.32
CA ASP A 125 -22.81 3.67 -32.85
C ASP A 125 -22.04 2.44 -32.33
N LYS A 126 -22.34 1.26 -32.88
CA LYS A 126 -21.64 0.03 -32.56
C LYS A 126 -20.16 0.07 -32.95
N PHE A 127 -19.87 0.64 -34.12
CA PHE A 127 -18.50 0.81 -34.58
C PHE A 127 -17.72 1.84 -33.71
N LEU A 128 -18.37 2.95 -33.32
CA LEU A 128 -17.77 3.92 -32.40
C LEU A 128 -17.47 3.31 -31.05
N GLN A 129 -18.38 2.50 -30.50
CA GLN A 129 -18.15 1.78 -29.25
C GLN A 129 -17.00 0.80 -29.37
N LEU A 130 -16.88 0.08 -30.50
CA LEU A 130 -15.74 -0.81 -30.76
C LEU A 130 -14.42 -0.04 -30.86
N ILE A 131 -14.42 1.11 -31.54
CA ILE A 131 -13.21 1.96 -31.63
C ILE A 131 -12.85 2.52 -30.25
N VAL A 132 -13.79 3.02 -29.49
CA VAL A 132 -13.54 3.56 -28.14
C VAL A 132 -13.03 2.49 -27.20
N SER A 133 -13.56 1.27 -27.28
CA SER A 133 -13.11 0.13 -26.48
C SER A 133 -11.78 -0.48 -26.95
N ALA A 134 -11.49 -0.44 -28.25
CA ALA A 134 -10.30 -1.05 -28.83
C ALA A 134 -9.07 -0.11 -28.87
N LEU A 135 -9.26 1.20 -28.72
CA LEU A 135 -8.16 2.16 -28.68
C LEU A 135 -7.71 2.35 -27.23
N PRO A 136 -6.58 1.77 -26.81
CA PRO A 136 -6.02 2.10 -25.52
C PRO A 136 -5.78 3.61 -25.46
N GLU A 137 -6.13 4.24 -24.35
CA GLU A 137 -5.92 5.68 -24.12
C GLU A 137 -4.44 6.09 -24.27
N THR A 138 -3.55 5.10 -24.29
CA THR A 138 -2.10 5.17 -24.34
C THR A 138 -1.49 5.00 -25.74
N SER A 139 -2.29 5.01 -26.83
CA SER A 139 -1.74 4.80 -28.17
C SER A 139 -0.79 5.93 -28.59
N LEU A 140 0.49 5.58 -28.82
CA LEU A 140 1.50 6.47 -29.43
C LEU A 140 1.02 7.10 -30.74
N LEU A 141 0.26 6.35 -31.55
CA LEU A 141 -0.32 6.83 -32.79
C LEU A 141 -1.28 8.02 -32.60
N LYS A 142 -1.92 8.15 -31.42
CA LYS A 142 -2.71 9.35 -31.09
C LYS A 142 -1.83 10.59 -30.86
N SER A 143 -0.59 10.40 -30.39
CA SER A 143 0.33 11.51 -30.09
C SER A 143 1.00 12.11 -31.33
N PHE A 144 1.15 11.32 -32.41
CA PHE A 144 1.84 11.74 -33.62
C PHE A 144 0.88 12.18 -34.76
N GLN A 145 -0.40 12.40 -34.50
CA GLN A 145 -1.33 12.84 -35.50
C GLN A 145 -1.10 14.32 -35.90
N THR A 146 -1.21 14.59 -37.20
CA THR A 146 -1.15 15.95 -37.77
C THR A 146 -2.16 16.87 -37.06
N ARG A 147 -1.73 18.06 -36.67
CA ARG A 147 -2.59 19.05 -36.04
C ARG A 147 -3.72 19.47 -36.98
N LYS A 148 -4.96 19.20 -36.56
CA LYS A 148 -6.15 19.57 -37.31
C LYS A 148 -6.88 20.80 -36.74
N GLY A 149 -6.17 21.61 -35.91
CA GLY A 149 -6.77 22.79 -35.27
C GLY A 149 -7.86 22.45 -34.24
N THR A 150 -7.89 21.20 -33.70
CA THR A 150 -8.91 20.80 -32.73
C THR A 150 -8.63 21.48 -31.41
N PRO A 151 -9.51 22.31 -30.88
CA PRO A 151 -9.33 23.05 -29.63
C PRO A 151 -9.41 22.15 -28.40
N GLY A 152 -9.09 22.69 -27.20
CA GLY A 152 -9.21 21.99 -25.92
C GLY A 152 -7.95 21.24 -25.49
N TYR A 153 -6.77 21.60 -25.98
CA TYR A 153 -5.49 21.06 -25.52
C TYR A 153 -4.99 21.79 -24.26
N GLU A 154 -4.16 21.06 -23.48
CA GLU A 154 -3.49 21.61 -22.30
C GLU A 154 -2.52 22.72 -22.72
N GLN A 155 -2.69 23.91 -22.15
CA GLN A 155 -1.88 25.08 -22.49
C GLN A 155 -0.55 25.11 -21.74
N ASP A 156 -0.42 24.38 -20.61
CA ASP A 156 0.85 24.20 -19.92
C ASP A 156 1.75 23.23 -20.70
N VAL A 157 2.64 23.79 -21.49
CA VAL A 157 3.58 23.05 -22.35
C VAL A 157 4.48 22.12 -21.52
N SER A 158 4.93 22.55 -20.33
CA SER A 158 5.78 21.73 -19.46
C SER A 158 5.03 20.50 -18.95
N LYS A 159 3.77 20.67 -18.59
CA LYS A 159 2.89 19.60 -18.13
C LYS A 159 2.59 18.62 -19.27
N ALA A 160 2.22 19.12 -20.44
CA ALA A 160 1.96 18.33 -21.63
C ALA A 160 3.20 17.52 -22.06
N PHE A 161 4.36 18.16 -22.10
CA PHE A 161 5.63 17.53 -22.46
C PHE A 161 6.03 16.42 -21.46
N SER A 162 5.98 16.70 -20.16
CA SER A 162 6.31 15.71 -19.12
C SER A 162 5.45 14.45 -19.25
N ARG A 163 4.13 14.61 -19.44
CA ARG A 163 3.20 13.48 -19.58
C ARG A 163 3.41 12.68 -20.85
N VAL A 164 3.58 13.36 -21.97
CA VAL A 164 3.79 12.65 -23.26
C VAL A 164 5.13 11.95 -23.24
N THR A 165 6.19 12.55 -22.69
CA THR A 165 7.52 11.93 -22.59
C THR A 165 7.49 10.68 -21.73
N ASP A 166 6.88 10.75 -20.56
CA ASP A 166 6.76 9.58 -19.65
C ASP A 166 5.97 8.44 -20.31
N ARG A 167 4.80 8.75 -20.88
CA ARG A 167 3.99 7.75 -21.62
C ARG A 167 4.75 7.15 -22.79
N THR A 168 5.43 7.97 -23.58
CA THR A 168 6.17 7.52 -24.76
C THR A 168 7.33 6.64 -24.36
N ALA A 169 8.07 7.01 -23.31
CA ALA A 169 9.18 6.21 -22.79
C ALA A 169 8.72 4.83 -22.30
N ARG A 170 7.65 4.78 -21.51
CA ARG A 170 7.05 3.52 -21.04
C ARG A 170 6.55 2.65 -22.19
N GLN A 171 5.88 3.25 -23.16
CA GLN A 171 5.37 2.52 -24.33
C GLN A 171 6.49 1.97 -25.20
N LEU A 172 7.54 2.76 -25.45
CA LEU A 172 8.71 2.31 -26.21
C LEU A 172 9.44 1.17 -25.49
N SER A 173 9.60 1.27 -24.18
CA SER A 173 10.19 0.19 -23.38
C SER A 173 9.37 -1.10 -23.48
N ARG A 174 8.04 -0.99 -23.31
CA ARG A 174 7.14 -2.14 -23.45
C ARG A 174 7.20 -2.76 -24.85
N MET A 175 7.20 -1.96 -25.89
CA MET A 175 7.32 -2.43 -27.28
C MET A 175 8.66 -3.11 -27.54
N ARG A 176 9.74 -2.57 -26.98
CA ARG A 176 11.10 -3.12 -27.15
C ARG A 176 11.23 -4.52 -26.57
N TYR A 177 10.68 -4.75 -25.39
CA TYR A 177 10.84 -6.01 -24.67
C TYR A 177 9.65 -6.97 -24.81
N SER A 178 8.50 -6.52 -25.32
CA SER A 178 7.30 -7.35 -25.42
C SER A 178 7.50 -8.55 -26.32
N GLU A 179 8.25 -8.42 -27.41
CA GLU A 179 8.50 -9.51 -28.35
C GLU A 179 9.41 -10.59 -27.74
N GLU A 180 10.47 -10.17 -27.05
CA GLU A 180 11.39 -11.07 -26.36
C GLU A 180 10.69 -11.84 -25.24
N LEU A 181 9.90 -11.13 -24.42
CA LEU A 181 9.10 -11.75 -23.36
C LEU A 181 8.05 -12.72 -23.92
N GLN A 182 7.41 -12.38 -25.03
CA GLN A 182 6.46 -13.28 -25.70
C GLN A 182 7.13 -14.56 -26.16
N GLN A 183 8.33 -14.47 -26.78
CA GLN A 183 9.10 -15.63 -27.21
C GLN A 183 9.51 -16.50 -26.03
N LEU A 184 9.91 -15.90 -24.90
CA LEU A 184 10.20 -16.63 -23.67
C LEU A 184 8.98 -17.36 -23.12
N LEU A 185 7.82 -16.71 -23.08
CA LEU A 185 6.56 -17.33 -22.65
C LEU A 185 6.16 -18.50 -23.55
N ASP A 186 6.30 -18.34 -24.87
CA ASP A 186 6.02 -19.43 -25.83
C ASP A 186 6.99 -20.61 -25.66
N SER A 187 8.26 -20.35 -25.34
CA SER A 187 9.24 -21.39 -25.03
C SER A 187 8.89 -22.11 -23.72
N MET A 188 8.52 -21.37 -22.67
CA MET A 188 8.06 -21.93 -21.39
C MET A 188 6.81 -22.80 -21.58
N ARG A 189 5.85 -22.35 -22.38
CA ARG A 189 4.62 -23.10 -22.71
C ARG A 189 4.95 -24.42 -23.42
N LYS A 190 5.88 -24.41 -24.39
CA LYS A 190 6.35 -25.60 -25.06
C LYS A 190 6.98 -26.57 -24.07
N GLN A 191 7.86 -26.08 -23.19
CA GLN A 191 8.52 -26.91 -22.17
C GLN A 191 7.53 -27.50 -21.16
N ALA A 192 6.55 -26.72 -20.72
CA ALA A 192 5.51 -27.17 -19.80
C ALA A 192 4.66 -28.30 -20.40
N ASN A 193 4.39 -28.24 -21.71
CA ASN A 193 3.63 -29.29 -22.43
C ASN A 193 4.44 -30.59 -22.63
N LEU A 194 5.76 -30.55 -22.53
CA LEU A 194 6.63 -31.75 -22.61
C LEU A 194 6.68 -32.52 -21.27
N LYS A 195 6.33 -31.85 -20.15
CA LYS A 195 6.31 -32.49 -18.83
C LYS A 195 5.08 -33.37 -18.66
N ARG A 196 5.16 -34.34 -17.73
CA ARG A 196 4.08 -35.32 -17.43
C ARG A 196 3.77 -35.35 -15.93
N GLY A 197 2.58 -35.80 -15.59
CA GLY A 197 2.11 -35.92 -14.21
C GLY A 197 2.04 -34.57 -13.50
N ASP A 198 2.27 -34.56 -12.18
CA ASP A 198 2.20 -33.36 -11.33
C ASP A 198 3.14 -32.24 -11.74
N GLU A 199 4.29 -32.57 -12.34
CA GLU A 199 5.20 -31.57 -12.87
C GLU A 199 4.60 -30.79 -14.05
N SER A 200 3.75 -31.42 -14.86
CA SER A 200 3.04 -30.75 -15.97
C SER A 200 2.03 -29.75 -15.43
N VAL A 201 1.30 -30.11 -14.37
CA VAL A 201 0.31 -29.22 -13.74
C VAL A 201 1.00 -27.98 -13.20
N ARG A 202 2.03 -28.14 -12.37
CA ARG A 202 2.80 -27.02 -11.80
C ARG A 202 3.47 -26.12 -12.85
N ALA A 203 4.01 -26.74 -13.91
CA ALA A 203 4.62 -25.98 -14.99
C ALA A 203 3.59 -25.17 -15.78
N LYS A 204 2.38 -25.69 -16.00
CA LYS A 204 1.30 -24.95 -16.66
C LYS A 204 0.75 -23.82 -15.79
N GLU A 205 0.59 -24.05 -14.48
CA GLU A 205 0.22 -22.98 -13.52
C GLU A 205 1.24 -21.84 -13.53
N LEU A 206 2.54 -22.17 -13.53
CA LEU A 206 3.60 -21.17 -13.62
C LEU A 206 3.53 -20.36 -14.92
N VAL A 207 3.29 -21.02 -16.06
CA VAL A 207 3.13 -20.34 -17.35
C VAL A 207 1.91 -19.42 -17.33
N GLN A 208 0.77 -19.86 -16.77
CA GLN A 208 -0.42 -19.03 -16.65
C GLN A 208 -0.17 -17.79 -15.77
N GLU A 209 0.51 -17.96 -14.64
CA GLU A 209 0.90 -16.84 -13.77
C GLU A 209 1.79 -15.85 -14.51
N MET A 210 2.80 -16.33 -15.24
CA MET A 210 3.71 -15.48 -16.01
C MET A 210 3.00 -14.75 -17.15
N GLU A 211 2.04 -15.41 -17.83
CA GLU A 211 1.20 -14.78 -18.84
C GLU A 211 0.29 -13.68 -18.26
N ALA A 212 -0.28 -13.92 -17.09
CA ALA A 212 -1.11 -12.92 -16.40
C ALA A 212 -0.26 -11.69 -16.03
N ARG A 213 0.94 -11.90 -15.48
CA ARG A 213 1.90 -10.83 -15.17
C ARG A 213 2.33 -10.07 -16.41
N PHE A 214 2.63 -10.77 -17.49
CA PHE A 214 3.01 -10.15 -18.77
C PHE A 214 1.88 -9.27 -19.34
N LYS A 215 0.64 -9.76 -19.33
CA LYS A 215 -0.53 -8.98 -19.75
C LYS A 215 -0.71 -7.73 -18.91
N PHE A 216 -0.57 -7.86 -17.59
CA PHE A 216 -0.66 -6.74 -16.68
C PHE A 216 0.48 -5.73 -16.87
N ALA A 217 1.73 -6.20 -17.04
CA ALA A 217 2.89 -5.33 -17.28
C ALA A 217 2.75 -4.51 -18.59
N ILE A 218 2.19 -5.14 -19.64
CA ILE A 218 1.95 -4.42 -20.92
C ILE A 218 0.83 -3.40 -20.78
N ASN A 219 -0.25 -3.73 -20.07
CA ASN A 219 -1.42 -2.88 -19.96
C ASN A 219 -2.00 -2.89 -18.54
N PRO A 220 -1.33 -2.23 -17.56
CA PRO A 220 -1.84 -2.15 -16.21
C PRO A 220 -3.11 -1.29 -16.20
N GLN A 221 -4.24 -1.92 -15.88
CA GLN A 221 -5.51 -1.23 -15.75
C GLN A 221 -6.02 -1.40 -14.32
N PHE A 222 -6.33 -0.28 -13.68
CA PHE A 222 -7.03 -0.22 -12.42
C PHE A 222 -8.24 0.70 -12.55
N SER A 223 -9.32 0.35 -11.89
CA SER A 223 -10.48 1.24 -11.79
C SER A 223 -10.13 2.53 -11.04
N ASP A 224 -10.88 3.58 -11.30
CA ASP A 224 -10.73 4.85 -10.60
C ASP A 224 -10.95 4.69 -9.10
N ILE A 225 -11.88 3.82 -8.70
CA ILE A 225 -12.15 3.50 -7.30
C ILE A 225 -10.89 2.93 -6.61
N ALA A 226 -10.20 1.98 -7.24
CA ALA A 226 -8.99 1.39 -6.69
C ALA A 226 -7.86 2.42 -6.59
N ARG A 227 -7.73 3.31 -7.58
CA ARG A 227 -6.76 4.41 -7.56
C ARG A 227 -7.07 5.42 -6.44
N TYR A 228 -8.30 5.92 -6.36
CA TYR A 228 -8.69 6.88 -5.32
C TYR A 228 -8.59 6.29 -3.91
N ALA A 229 -8.97 5.04 -3.71
CA ALA A 229 -8.84 4.37 -2.42
C ALA A 229 -7.38 4.25 -1.98
N SER A 230 -6.47 3.88 -2.91
CA SER A 230 -5.04 3.79 -2.64
C SER A 230 -4.43 5.16 -2.32
N THR A 231 -4.72 6.15 -3.17
CA THR A 231 -4.23 7.53 -3.03
C THR A 231 -4.76 8.17 -1.73
N GLY A 232 -6.06 8.06 -1.46
CA GLY A 232 -6.67 8.56 -0.23
C GLY A 232 -6.07 7.92 1.02
N SER A 233 -5.84 6.61 0.98
CA SER A 233 -5.18 5.88 2.09
C SER A 233 -3.75 6.35 2.32
N PHE A 234 -3.00 6.62 1.25
CA PHE A 234 -1.65 7.14 1.34
C PHE A 234 -1.62 8.52 2.01
N TYR A 235 -2.48 9.45 1.55
CA TYR A 235 -2.58 10.78 2.14
C TYR A 235 -2.97 10.74 3.60
N PHE A 236 -3.96 9.92 3.95
CA PHE A 236 -4.46 9.84 5.31
C PHE A 236 -3.42 9.26 6.28
N ASN A 237 -2.66 8.24 5.87
CA ASN A 237 -1.80 7.48 6.77
C ASN A 237 -0.32 7.92 6.75
N LEU A 238 0.23 8.30 5.58
CA LEU A 238 1.67 8.51 5.41
C LEU A 238 2.07 9.95 5.08
N ALA A 239 1.21 10.71 4.42
CA ALA A 239 1.55 12.05 3.99
C ALA A 239 1.84 12.97 5.19
N GLY A 240 3.02 13.60 5.20
CA GLY A 240 3.46 14.49 6.28
C GLY A 240 3.78 13.80 7.61
N ASN A 241 3.72 12.48 7.69
CA ASN A 241 3.99 11.72 8.90
C ASN A 241 5.49 11.47 9.09
N VAL A 242 6.14 12.27 9.91
CA VAL A 242 7.59 12.20 10.18
C VAL A 242 7.98 10.83 10.74
N SER A 243 7.21 10.31 11.71
CA SER A 243 7.52 9.02 12.31
C SER A 243 7.53 7.86 11.30
N SER A 244 6.65 7.89 10.30
CA SER A 244 6.63 6.87 9.25
C SER A 244 7.89 6.94 8.37
N ALA A 245 8.39 8.15 8.07
CA ALA A 245 9.64 8.32 7.33
C ALA A 245 10.84 7.81 8.15
N VAL A 246 10.93 8.17 9.44
CA VAL A 246 12.00 7.72 10.33
C VAL A 246 11.97 6.19 10.51
N VAL A 247 10.81 5.60 10.78
CA VAL A 247 10.64 4.14 10.90
C VAL A 247 11.06 3.44 9.61
N ASN A 248 10.77 4.03 8.45
CA ASN A 248 11.20 3.46 7.17
C ASN A 248 12.73 3.39 7.07
N THR A 249 13.49 4.37 7.58
CA THR A 249 14.97 4.31 7.56
C THR A 249 15.54 3.19 8.44
N LEU A 250 14.78 2.71 9.44
CA LEU A 250 15.21 1.59 10.30
C LEU A 250 15.26 0.24 9.56
N GLN A 251 14.71 0.15 8.34
CA GLN A 251 14.90 -1.03 7.49
C GLN A 251 16.37 -1.32 7.22
N THR A 252 17.19 -0.28 7.04
CA THR A 252 18.63 -0.46 6.78
C THR A 252 19.31 -1.23 7.92
N PRO A 253 19.24 -0.86 9.21
CA PRO A 253 19.85 -1.65 10.27
C PRO A 253 19.11 -2.95 10.56
N MET A 254 17.79 -3.03 10.40
CA MET A 254 17.02 -4.22 10.77
C MET A 254 17.05 -5.34 9.72
N VAL A 255 17.19 -4.98 8.45
CA VAL A 255 17.11 -5.90 7.32
C VAL A 255 18.43 -5.99 6.57
N VAL A 256 18.97 -4.86 6.13
CA VAL A 256 20.16 -4.84 5.28
C VAL A 256 21.41 -5.25 6.05
N LEU A 257 21.60 -4.75 7.27
CA LEU A 257 22.75 -5.14 8.10
C LEU A 257 22.80 -6.64 8.37
N PRO A 258 21.72 -7.35 8.73
CA PRO A 258 21.70 -8.80 8.80
C PRO A 258 22.11 -9.50 7.51
N GLN A 259 21.59 -9.05 6.35
CA GLN A 259 21.88 -9.66 5.05
C GLN A 259 23.36 -9.51 4.68
N LEU A 260 23.90 -8.31 4.79
CA LEU A 260 25.33 -8.05 4.55
C LEU A 260 26.22 -8.68 5.62
N GLY A 261 25.82 -8.59 6.89
CA GLY A 261 26.59 -9.08 8.02
C GLY A 261 26.79 -10.60 8.01
N GLY A 262 25.76 -11.34 7.58
CA GLY A 262 25.87 -12.79 7.40
C GLY A 262 26.88 -13.20 6.34
N GLU A 263 27.05 -12.41 5.29
CA GLU A 263 27.92 -12.68 4.15
C GLU A 263 29.34 -12.09 4.33
N TYR A 264 29.44 -10.84 4.78
CA TYR A 264 30.72 -10.09 4.84
C TYR A 264 31.24 -9.84 6.27
N GLY A 265 30.46 -10.19 7.27
CA GLY A 265 30.73 -9.88 8.68
C GLY A 265 30.02 -8.60 9.15
N PHE A 266 29.47 -8.62 10.37
CA PHE A 266 28.62 -7.53 10.90
C PHE A 266 29.38 -6.21 11.09
N ILE A 267 30.64 -6.27 11.51
CA ILE A 267 31.45 -5.06 11.75
C ILE A 267 31.76 -4.34 10.43
N ASP A 268 32.23 -5.09 9.43
CA ASP A 268 32.58 -4.52 8.14
C ASP A 268 31.35 -4.01 7.41
N SER A 269 30.22 -4.73 7.49
CA SER A 269 28.93 -4.32 6.94
C SER A 269 28.41 -3.06 7.64
N GLY A 270 28.49 -2.96 8.96
CA GLY A 270 28.12 -1.76 9.70
C GLY A 270 28.95 -0.54 9.30
N ARG A 271 30.27 -0.72 9.15
CA ARG A 271 31.17 0.36 8.67
C ARG A 271 30.82 0.79 7.24
N ALA A 272 30.55 -0.15 6.36
CA ALA A 272 30.16 0.14 4.98
C ALA A 272 28.83 0.92 4.91
N LEU A 273 27.83 0.51 5.68
CA LEU A 273 26.55 1.22 5.77
C LEU A 273 26.70 2.62 6.35
N LEU A 274 27.50 2.81 7.40
CA LEU A 274 27.77 4.14 7.96
C LEU A 274 28.51 5.04 6.96
N LYS A 275 29.49 4.49 6.23
CA LYS A 275 30.18 5.21 5.14
C LYS A 275 29.19 5.64 4.06
N ALA A 276 28.35 4.73 3.60
CA ALA A 276 27.32 5.01 2.59
C ALA A 276 26.30 6.06 3.06
N ALA A 277 25.85 5.99 4.31
CA ALA A 277 24.97 6.98 4.92
C ALA A 277 25.63 8.38 5.00
N ASN A 278 26.92 8.47 5.31
CA ASN A 278 27.66 9.73 5.29
C ASN A 278 27.77 10.30 3.87
N ILE A 279 28.00 9.47 2.85
CA ILE A 279 27.99 9.89 1.45
C ILE A 279 26.62 10.46 1.08
N PHE A 280 25.53 9.74 1.42
CA PHE A 280 24.18 10.20 1.18
C PHE A 280 23.90 11.55 1.87
N LYS A 281 24.26 11.70 3.16
CA LYS A 281 24.10 12.93 3.92
C LYS A 281 24.87 14.09 3.28
N SER A 282 26.05 13.87 2.71
CA SER A 282 26.87 14.89 2.06
C SER A 282 26.32 15.37 0.72
N SER A 283 25.33 14.64 0.15
CA SER A 283 24.76 14.96 -1.17
C SER A 283 23.98 16.30 -1.21
N GLY A 284 23.55 16.81 -0.06
CA GLY A 284 22.97 18.15 0.08
C GLY A 284 21.62 18.36 -0.61
N PHE A 285 21.06 19.57 -0.45
CA PHE A 285 19.77 19.97 -1.04
C PHE A 285 19.92 20.87 -2.27
N THR A 286 21.12 21.07 -2.81
CA THR A 286 21.39 21.99 -3.92
C THR A 286 21.70 21.23 -5.20
N ARG A 287 21.02 21.58 -6.28
CA ARG A 287 21.31 21.10 -7.63
C ARG A 287 21.89 22.24 -8.47
N LYS A 288 23.04 22.01 -9.08
CA LYS A 288 23.54 22.86 -10.15
C LYS A 288 22.89 22.43 -11.46
N ILE A 289 22.18 23.31 -12.09
CA ILE A 289 21.58 23.12 -13.41
C ILE A 289 22.34 24.05 -14.36
N VAL A 290 22.78 23.51 -15.49
CA VAL A 290 23.27 24.32 -16.58
C VAL A 290 22.08 24.69 -17.46
N ASP A 291 21.82 25.97 -17.65
CA ASP A 291 20.76 26.42 -18.55
C ASP A 291 21.14 26.20 -20.02
N ILE A 292 20.21 26.47 -20.93
CA ILE A 292 20.41 26.34 -22.38
C ILE A 292 21.50 27.25 -22.93
N ASN A 293 21.97 28.24 -22.16
CA ASN A 293 23.05 29.17 -22.50
C ASN A 293 24.40 28.75 -21.86
N GLY A 294 24.45 27.62 -21.18
CA GLY A 294 25.67 27.13 -20.53
C GLY A 294 25.94 27.77 -19.17
N VAL A 295 25.01 28.53 -18.61
CA VAL A 295 25.17 29.19 -17.30
C VAL A 295 24.78 28.25 -16.17
N GLU A 296 25.69 28.05 -15.20
CA GLU A 296 25.37 27.27 -13.99
C GLU A 296 24.37 28.04 -13.10
N ILE A 297 23.16 27.56 -13.02
CA ILE A 297 22.16 28.08 -12.08
C ILE A 297 22.07 27.14 -10.88
N THR A 298 22.30 27.69 -9.69
CA THR A 298 22.07 26.96 -8.44
C THR A 298 20.59 27.06 -8.08
N GLN A 299 19.83 26.02 -8.35
CA GLN A 299 18.43 25.96 -7.98
C GLN A 299 18.31 25.43 -6.53
N THR A 300 18.04 26.32 -5.60
CA THR A 300 17.61 26.01 -4.24
C THR A 300 16.08 25.91 -4.23
N GLY A 301 15.57 24.71 -4.17
CA GLY A 301 14.12 24.52 -4.11
C GLY A 301 13.76 23.37 -3.16
N PRO A 302 12.77 23.56 -2.28
CA PRO A 302 12.52 22.62 -1.19
C PRO A 302 11.95 21.27 -1.59
N VAL A 303 11.62 21.02 -2.85
CA VAL A 303 10.78 19.84 -3.20
C VAL A 303 11.32 19.00 -4.36
N ARG A 304 12.19 19.51 -5.22
CA ARG A 304 12.73 18.72 -6.36
C ARG A 304 14.16 18.22 -6.17
N VAL A 305 14.80 18.62 -5.12
CA VAL A 305 16.24 18.39 -4.90
C VAL A 305 16.41 17.77 -3.52
N GLY A 306 15.93 16.56 -3.40
CA GLY A 306 16.22 15.75 -2.22
C GLY A 306 17.71 15.33 -2.18
N LEU A 307 18.13 14.84 -1.03
CA LEU A 307 19.41 14.17 -0.87
C LEU A 307 19.49 13.02 -1.89
N SER A 308 20.56 12.97 -2.68
CA SER A 308 20.79 11.93 -3.68
C SER A 308 22.27 11.89 -4.08
N VAL A 309 22.84 10.71 -4.07
CA VAL A 309 24.24 10.51 -4.47
C VAL A 309 24.45 10.77 -5.97
N GLU A 310 23.42 10.65 -6.80
CA GLU A 310 23.47 11.03 -8.21
C GLU A 310 23.88 12.50 -8.40
N ASN A 311 23.43 13.40 -7.51
CA ASN A 311 23.84 14.80 -7.56
C ASN A 311 25.34 14.96 -7.36
N LEU A 312 25.94 14.18 -6.44
CA LEU A 312 27.39 14.19 -6.22
C LEU A 312 28.15 13.63 -7.43
N ILE A 313 27.64 12.55 -8.03
CA ILE A 313 28.20 11.95 -9.25
C ILE A 313 28.12 12.94 -10.41
N GLY A 314 27.00 13.62 -10.58
CA GLY A 314 26.81 14.67 -11.58
C GLY A 314 27.76 15.87 -11.39
N GLN A 315 28.18 16.15 -10.14
CA GLN A 315 29.19 17.15 -9.81
C GLN A 315 30.63 16.61 -9.91
N GLY A 316 30.82 15.42 -10.43
CA GLY A 316 32.14 14.80 -10.58
C GLY A 316 32.72 14.17 -9.32
N GLN A 317 31.95 14.13 -8.23
CA GLN A 317 32.31 13.42 -6.99
C GLN A 317 31.89 11.96 -7.07
N HIS A 318 32.56 11.09 -6.32
CA HIS A 318 32.18 9.66 -6.20
C HIS A 318 31.96 8.93 -7.55
N LYS A 319 32.74 9.26 -8.58
CA LYS A 319 32.64 8.70 -9.96
C LYS A 319 32.66 7.18 -10.00
N GLN A 320 33.27 6.52 -8.99
CA GLN A 320 33.31 5.07 -8.90
C GLN A 320 31.92 4.40 -8.84
N TYR A 321 30.89 5.13 -8.38
CA TYR A 321 29.53 4.62 -8.32
C TYR A 321 28.69 4.94 -9.55
N LYS A 322 29.24 5.63 -10.57
CA LYS A 322 28.47 6.02 -11.77
C LYS A 322 27.78 4.83 -12.42
N GLY A 323 28.51 3.75 -12.70
CA GLY A 323 27.93 2.54 -13.31
C GLY A 323 26.84 1.88 -12.45
N LEU A 324 27.02 1.88 -11.11
CA LEU A 324 26.01 1.38 -10.18
C LEU A 324 24.72 2.19 -10.26
N PHE A 325 24.81 3.53 -10.18
CA PHE A 325 23.65 4.41 -10.20
C PHE A 325 22.95 4.42 -11.55
N THR A 326 23.71 4.38 -12.67
CA THR A 326 23.13 4.20 -14.00
C THR A 326 22.29 2.92 -14.06
N ARG A 327 22.81 1.81 -13.50
CA ARG A 327 22.08 0.53 -13.53
C ARG A 327 20.82 0.53 -12.64
N LEU A 328 20.90 1.16 -11.44
CA LEU A 328 19.76 1.31 -10.55
C LEU A 328 18.66 2.19 -11.18
N ASP A 329 19.05 3.23 -11.91
CA ASP A 329 18.12 4.13 -12.60
C ASP A 329 17.47 3.43 -13.81
N GLU A 330 18.24 2.72 -14.63
CA GLU A 330 17.71 1.88 -15.71
C GLU A 330 16.65 0.88 -15.25
N LEU A 331 16.79 0.36 -14.03
CA LEU A 331 15.85 -0.57 -13.42
C LEU A 331 14.71 0.14 -12.65
N GLY A 332 14.68 1.48 -12.64
CA GLY A 332 13.67 2.27 -11.93
C GLY A 332 13.76 2.18 -10.39
N LEU A 333 14.82 1.57 -9.85
CA LEU A 333 14.95 1.30 -8.41
C LEU A 333 15.16 2.57 -7.56
N LEU A 334 15.54 3.69 -8.16
CA LEU A 334 15.75 4.97 -7.46
C LEU A 334 14.56 5.92 -7.56
N VAL A 335 13.78 5.82 -8.62
CA VAL A 335 12.71 6.78 -8.95
C VAL A 335 11.35 6.31 -8.46
N GLU A 336 11.07 5.01 -8.60
CA GLU A 336 9.77 4.45 -8.26
C GLU A 336 9.74 3.98 -6.81
N SER A 337 9.24 4.85 -5.95
CA SER A 337 8.91 4.50 -4.56
C SER A 337 7.47 4.03 -4.46
N MET A 338 7.13 3.30 -3.39
CA MET A 338 5.72 2.94 -3.08
C MET A 338 4.84 4.19 -2.97
N ALA A 339 5.42 5.33 -2.57
CA ALA A 339 4.75 6.61 -2.58
C ALA A 339 4.40 7.10 -3.98
N HIS A 340 5.25 6.84 -4.97
CA HIS A 340 5.03 7.26 -6.36
C HIS A 340 3.93 6.44 -7.03
N GLU A 341 3.84 5.16 -6.67
CA GLU A 341 2.81 4.26 -7.19
C GLU A 341 1.44 4.49 -6.53
N ALA A 342 1.42 4.79 -5.23
CA ALA A 342 0.18 5.10 -4.52
C ALA A 342 -0.40 6.46 -4.92
N LEU A 343 0.48 7.40 -5.27
CA LEU A 343 0.13 8.70 -5.81
C LEU A 343 0.19 8.59 -7.33
N ASP A 344 -0.96 8.55 -7.97
CA ASP A 344 -1.04 8.96 -9.36
C ASP A 344 -0.96 10.50 -9.39
N PRO A 345 0.25 11.11 -9.56
CA PRO A 345 0.40 12.58 -9.54
C PRO A 345 -0.36 13.21 -10.69
N GLU A 346 -0.77 12.39 -11.66
CA GLU A 346 -1.52 12.82 -12.83
C GLU A 346 -2.99 13.07 -12.50
N SER A 347 -3.53 12.41 -11.46
CA SER A 347 -4.92 12.58 -11.02
C SER A 347 -5.17 13.85 -10.20
N LEU A 348 -4.12 14.49 -9.67
CA LEU A 348 -4.22 15.67 -8.81
C LEU A 348 -3.75 16.94 -9.52
N GLN A 349 -4.51 18.03 -9.40
CA GLN A 349 -4.19 19.30 -10.05
C GLN A 349 -3.92 20.44 -9.05
N GLY A 350 -3.10 21.41 -9.47
CA GLY A 350 -2.92 22.68 -8.78
C GLY A 350 -2.27 22.58 -7.39
N ILE A 351 -2.94 23.18 -6.40
CA ILE A 351 -2.47 23.24 -5.01
C ILE A 351 -2.41 21.84 -4.40
N ALA A 352 -3.39 20.97 -4.70
CA ALA A 352 -3.43 19.60 -4.19
C ALA A 352 -2.18 18.80 -4.64
N GLN A 353 -1.75 18.93 -5.87
CA GLN A 353 -0.54 18.28 -6.39
C GLN A 353 0.74 18.79 -5.70
N LYS A 354 0.83 20.10 -5.44
CA LYS A 354 1.98 20.69 -4.72
C LYS A 354 2.01 20.20 -3.27
N THR A 355 0.89 20.24 -2.58
CA THR A 355 0.77 19.74 -1.19
C THR A 355 1.11 18.26 -1.12
N ALA A 356 0.63 17.47 -2.06
CA ALA A 356 0.96 16.07 -2.20
C ALA A 356 2.46 15.82 -2.28
N ARG A 357 3.14 16.49 -3.19
CA ARG A 357 4.59 16.35 -3.38
C ARG A 357 5.39 16.73 -2.14
N VAL A 358 4.99 17.81 -1.45
CA VAL A 358 5.65 18.22 -0.21
C VAL A 358 5.45 17.20 0.91
N SER A 359 4.20 16.76 1.08
CA SER A 359 3.85 15.83 2.17
C SER A 359 4.44 14.43 1.99
N THR A 360 4.70 13.99 0.75
CA THR A 360 5.32 12.70 0.45
C THR A 360 6.83 12.73 0.37
N ALA A 361 7.42 13.92 0.26
CA ALA A 361 8.86 14.09 0.07
C ALA A 361 9.70 13.40 1.16
N MET A 362 9.28 13.48 2.43
CA MET A 362 10.00 12.85 3.54
C MET A 362 10.01 11.33 3.44
N PHE A 363 8.89 10.73 3.10
CA PHE A 363 8.78 9.28 2.94
C PHE A 363 9.60 8.80 1.74
N HIS A 364 9.50 9.50 0.61
CA HIS A 364 10.29 9.23 -0.59
C HIS A 364 11.80 9.34 -0.32
N GLN A 365 12.23 10.35 0.44
CA GLN A 365 13.63 10.49 0.82
C GLN A 365 14.12 9.37 1.74
N ALA A 366 13.28 8.88 2.63
CA ALA A 366 13.60 7.72 3.47
C ALA A 366 13.77 6.44 2.64
N GLU A 367 12.89 6.20 1.66
CA GLU A 367 13.04 5.07 0.74
C GLU A 367 14.30 5.19 -0.11
N ARG A 368 14.56 6.37 -0.63
CA ARG A 368 15.76 6.64 -1.43
C ARG A 368 17.05 6.46 -0.60
N PHE A 369 17.06 6.94 0.64
CA PHE A 369 18.13 6.68 1.60
C PHE A 369 18.39 5.17 1.75
N ASN A 370 17.38 4.39 2.02
CA ASN A 370 17.52 2.96 2.21
C ASN A 370 18.14 2.28 0.98
N ARG A 371 17.65 2.59 -0.21
CA ARG A 371 18.09 1.98 -1.47
C ARG A 371 19.51 2.40 -1.86
N GLU A 372 19.82 3.70 -1.79
CA GLU A 372 21.17 4.22 -2.14
C GLU A 372 22.23 3.73 -1.16
N VAL A 373 21.95 3.79 0.15
CA VAL A 373 22.88 3.33 1.21
C VAL A 373 23.13 1.82 1.09
N THR A 374 22.08 1.04 0.84
CA THR A 374 22.19 -0.41 0.61
C THR A 374 23.07 -0.71 -0.61
N ALA A 375 22.79 -0.02 -1.73
CA ALA A 375 23.51 -0.24 -2.98
C ALA A 375 25.01 0.06 -2.85
N ILE A 376 25.35 1.22 -2.26
CA ILE A 376 26.74 1.64 -2.07
C ILE A 376 27.48 0.67 -1.14
N ALA A 377 26.86 0.31 0.00
CA ALA A 377 27.48 -0.60 0.96
C ALA A 377 27.70 -1.98 0.38
N ALA A 378 26.71 -2.54 -0.34
CA ALA A 378 26.84 -3.82 -1.00
C ALA A 378 27.90 -3.82 -2.09
N TYR A 379 27.94 -2.77 -2.91
CA TYR A 379 28.95 -2.58 -3.94
C TYR A 379 30.37 -2.54 -3.35
N ASP A 380 30.61 -1.73 -2.34
CA ASP A 380 31.93 -1.57 -1.71
C ASP A 380 32.41 -2.90 -1.08
N LEU A 381 31.52 -3.61 -0.38
CA LEU A 381 31.84 -4.89 0.25
C LEU A 381 32.15 -5.96 -0.79
N GLU A 382 31.39 -6.02 -1.87
CA GLU A 382 31.60 -7.00 -2.94
C GLU A 382 32.89 -6.69 -3.71
N MET A 383 33.16 -5.40 -4.01
CA MET A 383 34.43 -5.01 -4.63
C MET A 383 35.63 -5.41 -3.77
N ALA A 384 35.54 -5.22 -2.45
CA ALA A 384 36.59 -5.62 -1.51
C ALA A 384 36.76 -7.16 -1.48
N ARG A 385 35.67 -7.94 -1.57
CA ARG A 385 35.68 -9.41 -1.62
C ARG A 385 36.33 -9.90 -2.93
N LEU A 386 35.94 -9.33 -4.05
CA LEU A 386 36.45 -9.68 -5.38
C LEU A 386 37.93 -9.35 -5.50
N ALA A 387 38.38 -8.20 -4.96
CA ALA A 387 39.79 -7.85 -4.92
C ALA A 387 40.63 -8.85 -4.13
N LYS A 388 40.12 -9.36 -3.00
CA LYS A 388 40.78 -10.46 -2.23
C LYS A 388 40.87 -11.77 -3.02
N LYS A 389 39.93 -12.00 -3.95
CA LYS A 389 39.94 -13.16 -4.88
C LYS A 389 40.79 -12.92 -6.16
N GLY A 390 41.42 -11.75 -6.28
CA GLY A 390 42.24 -11.40 -7.46
C GLY A 390 41.43 -10.90 -8.67
N ILE A 391 40.10 -10.79 -8.58
CA ILE A 391 39.25 -10.30 -9.66
C ILE A 391 39.24 -8.77 -9.59
N LYS A 392 39.57 -8.09 -10.69
CA LYS A 392 39.72 -6.63 -10.77
C LYS A 392 39.12 -6.08 -12.07
N GLY A 393 39.07 -4.77 -12.21
CA GLY A 393 38.61 -4.09 -13.42
C GLY A 393 37.10 -4.19 -13.65
N GLU A 394 36.71 -4.25 -14.91
CA GLU A 394 35.32 -4.20 -15.36
C GLU A 394 34.51 -5.42 -14.91
N GLU A 395 35.12 -6.60 -14.89
CA GLU A 395 34.48 -7.83 -14.41
C GLU A 395 34.10 -7.71 -12.93
N ALA A 396 34.98 -7.16 -12.09
CA ALA A 396 34.67 -6.94 -10.68
C ALA A 396 33.54 -5.90 -10.51
N GLN A 397 33.55 -4.84 -11.27
CA GLN A 397 32.50 -3.82 -11.24
C GLN A 397 31.16 -4.39 -11.62
N THR A 398 31.07 -5.15 -12.72
CA THR A 398 29.82 -5.77 -13.18
C THR A 398 29.24 -6.70 -12.11
N LYS A 399 30.07 -7.60 -11.55
CA LYS A 399 29.64 -8.51 -10.48
C LYS A 399 29.17 -7.76 -9.21
N ALA A 400 29.88 -6.69 -8.84
CA ALA A 400 29.51 -5.89 -7.68
C ALA A 400 28.21 -5.10 -7.91
N ILE A 401 27.98 -4.57 -9.11
CA ILE A 401 26.74 -3.91 -9.51
C ILE A 401 25.57 -4.89 -9.42
N GLU A 402 25.68 -6.07 -10.05
CA GLU A 402 24.65 -7.11 -10.00
C GLU A 402 24.31 -7.52 -8.57
N LYS A 403 25.34 -7.70 -7.73
CA LYS A 403 25.14 -8.05 -6.32
C LYS A 403 24.40 -6.95 -5.56
N ALA A 404 24.78 -5.70 -5.77
CA ALA A 404 24.15 -4.54 -5.15
C ALA A 404 22.67 -4.41 -5.57
N VAL A 405 22.39 -4.53 -6.87
CA VAL A 405 21.02 -4.51 -7.42
C VAL A 405 20.15 -5.60 -6.78
N ARG A 406 20.64 -6.86 -6.80
CA ARG A 406 19.90 -7.98 -6.19
C ARG A 406 19.59 -7.76 -4.72
N LEU A 407 20.53 -7.17 -3.97
CA LEU A 407 20.29 -6.90 -2.56
C LEU A 407 19.25 -5.78 -2.36
N VAL A 408 19.30 -4.72 -3.17
CA VAL A 408 18.30 -3.65 -3.11
C VAL A 408 16.90 -4.21 -3.40
N GLU A 409 16.75 -5.01 -4.46
CA GLU A 409 15.48 -5.67 -4.79
C GLU A 409 15.01 -6.63 -3.68
N PHE A 410 15.91 -7.41 -3.12
CA PHE A 410 15.60 -8.39 -2.08
C PHE A 410 15.21 -7.73 -0.75
N ALA A 411 15.89 -6.66 -0.34
CA ALA A 411 15.69 -6.01 0.95
C ALA A 411 14.57 -4.95 0.92
N HIS A 412 14.38 -4.25 -0.20
CA HIS A 412 13.43 -3.13 -0.31
C HIS A 412 12.30 -3.39 -1.30
N GLY A 413 12.35 -4.52 -2.02
CA GLY A 413 11.44 -4.84 -3.11
C GLY A 413 11.68 -4.00 -4.37
N ALA A 414 11.31 -4.53 -5.51
CA ALA A 414 11.15 -3.74 -6.72
C ALA A 414 9.89 -2.88 -6.55
N GLY A 415 9.98 -1.57 -6.78
CA GLY A 415 8.88 -0.61 -6.54
C GLY A 415 7.64 -0.80 -7.42
N HIS A 416 7.67 -1.76 -8.36
CA HIS A 416 6.63 -1.93 -9.38
C HIS A 416 5.53 -2.91 -8.95
N THR A 417 4.27 -2.60 -9.31
CA THR A 417 3.11 -3.50 -9.07
C THR A 417 3.28 -4.82 -9.79
N GLU A 418 3.93 -4.82 -10.96
CA GLU A 418 4.19 -5.99 -11.78
C GLU A 418 5.05 -7.05 -11.07
N SER A 419 5.96 -6.63 -10.20
CA SER A 419 6.84 -7.53 -9.43
C SER A 419 6.22 -8.05 -8.14
N GLY A 420 5.07 -7.48 -7.73
CA GLY A 420 4.35 -7.88 -6.52
C GLY A 420 3.56 -9.19 -6.66
N PRO A 421 2.88 -9.64 -5.59
CA PRO A 421 1.96 -10.76 -5.67
C PRO A 421 0.84 -10.50 -6.69
N SER A 422 0.43 -11.54 -7.44
CA SER A 422 -0.63 -11.44 -8.47
C SER A 422 -1.96 -10.94 -7.92
N ILE A 423 -2.26 -11.19 -6.65
CA ILE A 423 -3.44 -10.65 -5.98
C ILE A 423 -3.50 -9.11 -6.05
N GLY A 424 -2.35 -8.43 -6.00
CA GLY A 424 -2.27 -6.96 -6.08
C GLY A 424 -2.51 -6.38 -7.49
N GLN A 425 -2.63 -7.24 -8.50
CA GLN A 425 -2.85 -6.85 -9.90
C GLN A 425 -4.34 -6.72 -10.26
N SER A 426 -5.25 -7.05 -9.35
CA SER A 426 -6.69 -6.79 -9.48
C SER A 426 -7.10 -5.55 -8.69
N ASP A 427 -8.24 -4.93 -9.04
CA ASP A 427 -8.75 -3.75 -8.34
C ASP A 427 -8.97 -4.00 -6.85
N LEU A 428 -9.67 -5.08 -6.51
CA LEU A 428 -9.88 -5.46 -5.11
C LEU A 428 -8.56 -5.80 -4.43
N GLY A 429 -7.71 -6.55 -5.09
CA GLY A 429 -6.39 -6.91 -4.58
C GLY A 429 -5.50 -5.69 -4.35
N LYS A 430 -5.53 -4.69 -5.23
CA LYS A 430 -4.82 -3.42 -5.04
C LYS A 430 -5.28 -2.72 -3.75
N ILE A 431 -6.59 -2.64 -3.52
CA ILE A 431 -7.16 -2.05 -2.30
C ILE A 431 -6.71 -2.82 -1.05
N LEU A 432 -6.81 -4.15 -1.07
CA LEU A 432 -6.46 -5.01 0.06
C LEU A 432 -4.97 -5.04 0.38
N THR A 433 -4.11 -4.83 -0.63
CA THR A 433 -2.64 -4.92 -0.48
C THR A 433 -1.96 -3.57 -0.33
N VAL A 434 -2.72 -2.46 -0.25
CA VAL A 434 -2.15 -1.14 0.05
C VAL A 434 -1.32 -1.21 1.34
N PHE A 435 -0.04 -0.84 1.25
CA PHE A 435 1.00 -0.93 2.30
C PHE A 435 1.39 -2.34 2.77
N LYS A 436 0.74 -3.41 2.29
CA LYS A 436 1.10 -4.79 2.68
C LYS A 436 2.22 -5.38 1.82
N ARG A 437 2.54 -4.77 0.70
CA ARG A 437 3.62 -5.25 -0.21
C ARG A 437 4.96 -5.34 0.51
N PHE A 438 5.26 -4.35 1.34
CA PHE A 438 6.46 -4.39 2.18
C PHE A 438 6.45 -5.60 3.11
N ALA A 439 5.34 -5.87 3.79
CA ALA A 439 5.20 -7.05 4.64
C ALA A 439 5.44 -8.35 3.85
N PHE A 440 4.85 -8.49 2.66
CA PHE A 440 5.08 -9.66 1.81
C PHE A 440 6.56 -9.82 1.41
N THR A 441 7.23 -8.73 1.04
CA THR A 441 8.68 -8.76 0.73
C THR A 441 9.50 -9.22 1.93
N MET A 442 9.19 -8.69 3.13
CA MET A 442 9.89 -9.04 4.36
C MET A 442 9.71 -10.52 4.73
N TYR A 443 8.46 -11.01 4.69
CA TYR A 443 8.21 -12.43 4.97
C TYR A 443 8.79 -13.35 3.90
N TYR A 444 8.75 -12.97 2.63
CA TYR A 444 9.43 -13.70 1.57
C TYR A 444 10.94 -13.81 1.85
N MET A 445 11.58 -12.69 2.21
CA MET A 445 13.00 -12.67 2.58
C MET A 445 13.28 -13.57 3.80
N LEU A 446 12.43 -13.51 4.82
CA LEU A 446 12.56 -14.35 6.02
C LEU A 446 12.48 -15.84 5.66
N PHE A 447 11.43 -16.25 4.95
CA PHE A 447 11.21 -17.65 4.57
C PHE A 447 12.28 -18.15 3.59
N ASP A 448 12.74 -17.33 2.63
CA ASP A 448 13.85 -17.71 1.75
C ASP A 448 15.15 -17.88 2.56
N THR A 449 15.43 -16.98 3.51
CA THR A 449 16.60 -17.11 4.38
C THR A 449 16.49 -18.35 5.28
N MET A 450 15.30 -18.64 5.84
CA MET A 450 15.04 -19.87 6.61
C MET A 450 15.25 -21.12 5.73
N ARG A 451 14.73 -21.14 4.52
CA ARG A 451 14.90 -22.25 3.56
C ARG A 451 16.38 -22.48 3.25
N ARG A 452 17.13 -21.42 2.93
CA ARG A 452 18.58 -21.49 2.64
C ARG A 452 19.40 -21.90 3.86
N SER A 453 18.97 -21.53 5.06
CA SER A 453 19.67 -21.84 6.31
C SER A 453 19.70 -23.33 6.64
N LYS A 454 18.79 -24.12 6.02
CA LYS A 454 18.66 -25.56 6.29
C LYS A 454 18.60 -25.87 7.80
N LEU A 455 17.77 -25.13 8.53
CA LEU A 455 17.61 -25.30 9.99
C LEU A 455 17.19 -26.72 10.37
N LEU A 456 16.38 -27.37 9.56
CA LEU A 456 15.90 -28.74 9.77
C LEU A 456 16.93 -29.83 9.41
N GLY A 457 18.12 -29.42 8.97
CA GLY A 457 19.20 -30.31 8.58
C GLY A 457 19.66 -30.10 7.15
N LEU A 458 20.95 -30.35 6.91
CA LEU A 458 21.51 -30.39 5.57
C LEU A 458 21.21 -31.74 4.91
N PRO A 459 21.06 -31.79 3.57
CA PRO A 459 20.99 -33.06 2.86
C PRO A 459 22.23 -33.94 3.16
N PRO A 460 22.09 -35.26 3.21
CA PRO A 460 23.23 -36.15 3.53
C PRO A 460 24.42 -35.96 2.58
N ASN A 461 24.15 -35.55 1.33
CA ASN A 461 25.15 -35.34 0.29
C ASN A 461 25.37 -33.86 -0.05
N ALA A 462 25.24 -32.96 0.96
CA ALA A 462 25.44 -31.54 0.75
C ALA A 462 26.89 -31.25 0.31
N ASP A 463 27.03 -30.50 -0.78
CA ASP A 463 28.33 -30.03 -1.27
C ASP A 463 28.86 -28.85 -0.43
N ALA A 464 30.12 -28.46 -0.66
CA ALA A 464 30.77 -27.39 0.07
C ALA A 464 30.07 -26.03 -0.12
N ASP A 465 29.50 -25.78 -1.28
CA ASP A 465 28.79 -24.52 -1.60
C ASP A 465 27.48 -24.47 -0.86
N GLN A 466 26.71 -25.55 -0.79
CA GLN A 466 25.48 -25.65 -0.02
C GLN A 466 25.72 -25.46 1.47
N ILE A 467 26.81 -26.02 1.99
CA ILE A 467 27.22 -25.85 3.40
C ILE A 467 27.59 -24.38 3.67
N ALA A 468 28.34 -23.75 2.77
CA ALA A 468 28.73 -22.35 2.86
C ALA A 468 27.50 -21.42 2.82
N GLU A 469 26.58 -21.66 1.87
CA GLU A 469 25.32 -20.90 1.77
C GLU A 469 24.46 -21.04 3.05
N ALA A 470 24.30 -22.26 3.55
CA ALA A 470 23.54 -22.49 4.78
C ALA A 470 24.16 -21.77 5.98
N LYS A 471 25.50 -21.72 6.08
CA LYS A 471 26.21 -20.99 7.13
C LYS A 471 25.97 -19.49 7.03
N VAL A 472 26.01 -18.92 5.84
CA VAL A 472 25.69 -17.50 5.58
C VAL A 472 24.24 -17.23 5.98
N ALA A 473 23.29 -18.02 5.50
CA ALA A 473 21.88 -17.84 5.77
C ALA A 473 21.54 -17.97 7.27
N ARG A 474 22.20 -18.87 8.02
CA ARG A 474 22.07 -18.96 9.49
C ARG A 474 22.55 -17.69 10.19
N ARG A 475 23.66 -17.10 9.75
CA ARG A 475 24.15 -15.82 10.29
C ARG A 475 23.19 -14.67 9.94
N GLN A 476 22.67 -14.64 8.71
CA GLN A 476 21.67 -13.67 8.31
C GLN A 476 20.42 -13.76 9.20
N LEU A 477 19.93 -14.97 9.42
CA LEU A 477 18.77 -15.20 10.27
C LEU A 477 19.04 -14.77 11.72
N ALA A 478 20.18 -15.17 12.30
CA ALA A 478 20.58 -14.72 13.63
C ALA A 478 20.68 -13.18 13.72
N GLY A 479 21.17 -12.54 12.66
CA GLY A 479 21.19 -11.08 12.55
C GLY A 479 19.80 -10.46 12.54
N VAL A 480 18.85 -11.01 11.76
CA VAL A 480 17.46 -10.55 11.73
C VAL A 480 16.83 -10.64 13.12
N TYR A 481 16.95 -11.79 13.79
CA TYR A 481 16.42 -11.95 15.15
C TYR A 481 17.11 -11.03 16.15
N GLY A 482 18.43 -10.92 16.09
CA GLY A 482 19.21 -10.04 16.99
C GLY A 482 18.87 -8.56 16.83
N MET A 483 18.75 -8.08 15.59
CA MET A 483 18.36 -6.70 15.32
C MET A 483 16.90 -6.44 15.70
N SER A 484 16.00 -7.39 15.42
CA SER A 484 14.61 -7.29 15.85
C SER A 484 14.48 -7.22 17.38
N ALA A 485 15.23 -8.05 18.11
CA ALA A 485 15.27 -7.99 19.57
C ALA A 485 15.82 -6.64 20.08
N LEU A 486 16.83 -6.08 19.42
CA LEU A 486 17.42 -4.79 19.79
C LEU A 486 16.44 -3.63 19.59
N PHE A 487 15.71 -3.60 18.48
CA PHE A 487 14.81 -2.49 18.16
C PHE A 487 13.39 -2.64 18.70
N ALA A 488 12.90 -3.87 18.80
CA ALA A 488 11.49 -4.14 19.11
C ALA A 488 11.28 -5.21 20.20
N GLY A 489 12.35 -5.71 20.82
CA GLY A 489 12.27 -6.71 21.89
C GLY A 489 11.74 -8.07 21.43
N ALA A 490 11.32 -8.88 22.39
CA ALA A 490 10.75 -10.20 22.12
C ALA A 490 9.46 -10.11 21.29
N LYS A 491 8.61 -9.12 21.56
CA LYS A 491 7.35 -8.88 20.83
C LYS A 491 7.58 -8.58 19.35
N GLY A 492 8.69 -7.96 19.01
CA GLY A 492 9.06 -7.64 17.61
C GLY A 492 9.76 -8.76 16.86
N LEU A 493 9.96 -9.93 17.43
CA LEU A 493 10.64 -11.04 16.77
C LEU A 493 9.81 -11.60 15.59
N PRO A 494 10.48 -12.07 14.51
CA PRO A 494 9.80 -12.80 13.47
C PRO A 494 9.02 -14.00 14.00
N LEU A 495 7.78 -14.18 13.54
CA LEU A 495 6.87 -15.27 13.93
C LEU A 495 6.43 -15.28 15.42
N TYR A 496 6.70 -14.24 16.19
CA TYR A 496 6.18 -14.11 17.55
C TYR A 496 4.66 -14.27 17.63
N TRP A 497 3.93 -13.68 16.69
CA TRP A 497 2.46 -13.79 16.59
C TRP A 497 1.97 -15.23 16.45
N VAL A 498 2.77 -16.14 15.86
CA VAL A 498 2.42 -17.58 15.76
C VAL A 498 2.47 -18.23 17.14
N ALA A 499 3.49 -17.91 17.92
CA ALA A 499 3.59 -18.41 19.29
C ALA A 499 2.49 -17.85 20.19
N GLU A 500 2.20 -16.55 20.05
CA GLU A 500 1.09 -15.86 20.73
C GLU A 500 -0.25 -16.51 20.42
N MET A 501 -0.55 -16.70 19.12
CA MET A 501 -1.79 -17.34 18.70
C MET A 501 -1.91 -18.78 19.20
N ALA A 502 -0.83 -19.56 19.14
CA ALA A 502 -0.82 -20.94 19.60
C ALA A 502 -1.00 -21.02 21.14
N TYR A 503 -0.33 -20.15 21.89
CA TYR A 503 -0.47 -20.09 23.34
C TYR A 503 -1.89 -19.69 23.75
N ASN A 504 -2.41 -18.60 23.20
CA ASN A 504 -3.74 -18.10 23.52
C ASN A 504 -4.86 -19.04 23.06
N ALA A 505 -4.63 -19.91 22.06
CA ALA A 505 -5.59 -20.93 21.65
C ALA A 505 -5.60 -22.19 22.55
N LEU A 506 -4.53 -22.43 23.32
CA LEU A 506 -4.39 -23.58 24.20
C LEU A 506 -4.75 -23.26 25.66
N ASN A 507 -4.71 -21.98 26.02
CA ASN A 507 -5.02 -21.53 27.37
C ASN A 507 -6.50 -21.13 27.52
N ASP A 508 -7.00 -21.28 28.73
CA ASP A 508 -8.38 -20.84 29.05
C ASP A 508 -8.45 -19.29 29.08
N ASP A 509 -9.65 -18.78 28.80
CA ASP A 509 -9.92 -17.33 28.71
C ASP A 509 -9.62 -16.55 30.02
N ASP A 510 -9.52 -17.23 31.16
CA ASP A 510 -9.24 -16.65 32.50
C ASP A 510 -7.77 -16.70 32.90
N GLU A 511 -6.89 -17.21 32.03
CA GLU A 511 -5.45 -17.18 32.23
C GLU A 511 -4.80 -15.96 31.59
N ASP A 512 -3.57 -15.64 32.03
CA ASP A 512 -2.79 -14.56 31.43
C ASP A 512 -2.55 -14.83 29.93
N ASP A 513 -2.75 -13.85 29.08
CA ASP A 513 -2.39 -13.93 27.67
C ASP A 513 -0.86 -13.99 27.48
N PHE A 514 -0.42 -14.46 26.33
CA PHE A 514 1.00 -14.68 26.03
C PHE A 514 1.85 -13.41 26.24
N ASP A 515 1.35 -12.26 25.82
CA ASP A 515 2.03 -10.97 25.99
C ASP A 515 2.25 -10.63 27.47
N THR A 516 1.25 -10.85 28.31
CA THR A 516 1.33 -10.62 29.76
C THR A 516 2.33 -11.57 30.43
N VAL A 517 2.29 -12.84 30.05
CA VAL A 517 3.25 -13.85 30.54
C VAL A 517 4.68 -13.47 30.15
N MET A 518 4.90 -13.16 28.87
CA MET A 518 6.22 -12.76 28.37
C MET A 518 6.74 -11.49 29.05
N ARG A 519 5.85 -10.50 29.26
CA ARG A 519 6.19 -9.25 29.97
C ARG A 519 6.57 -9.49 31.44
N LYS A 520 5.85 -10.38 32.13
CA LYS A 520 6.17 -10.77 33.52
C LYS A 520 7.54 -11.45 33.63
N TYR A 521 7.89 -12.33 32.69
CA TYR A 521 9.14 -13.08 32.71
C TYR A 521 10.35 -12.27 32.20
N LEU A 522 10.20 -11.48 31.14
CA LEU A 522 11.31 -10.79 30.50
C LEU A 522 11.51 -9.36 31.02
N GLY A 523 10.48 -8.76 31.61
CA GLY A 523 10.44 -7.33 31.90
C GLY A 523 10.29 -6.46 30.65
N GLU A 524 9.91 -5.20 30.82
CA GLU A 524 9.59 -4.28 29.73
C GLU A 524 10.78 -4.03 28.78
N LEU A 525 12.01 -3.97 29.32
CA LEU A 525 13.23 -3.78 28.55
C LEU A 525 13.45 -4.88 27.50
N ALA A 526 13.30 -6.14 27.86
CA ALA A 526 13.51 -7.25 26.94
C ALA A 526 12.25 -7.55 26.11
N PHE A 527 11.07 -7.25 26.65
CA PHE A 527 9.80 -7.47 25.95
C PHE A 527 9.58 -6.50 24.79
N LYS A 528 9.76 -5.18 25.02
CA LYS A 528 9.58 -4.12 24.00
C LYS A 528 10.89 -3.61 23.39
N GLY A 529 12.03 -4.06 23.92
CA GLY A 529 13.35 -3.72 23.42
C GLY A 529 13.98 -2.46 24.03
N PRO A 530 15.33 -2.41 24.00
CA PRO A 530 16.09 -1.30 24.56
C PRO A 530 15.74 0.06 23.99
N LEU A 531 15.43 0.13 22.70
CA LEU A 531 15.12 1.42 22.05
C LEU A 531 13.87 2.06 22.67
N ASN A 532 12.80 1.30 22.85
CA ASN A 532 11.58 1.81 23.51
C ASN A 532 11.87 2.25 24.95
N TYR A 533 12.61 1.42 25.70
CA TYR A 533 12.87 1.64 27.11
C TYR A 533 13.69 2.92 27.35
N PHE A 534 14.78 3.10 26.61
CA PHE A 534 15.70 4.24 26.83
C PHE A 534 15.22 5.55 26.19
N THR A 535 14.45 5.49 25.11
CA THR A 535 13.97 6.70 24.43
C THR A 535 12.56 7.11 24.85
N ASN A 536 11.84 6.25 25.55
CA ASN A 536 10.41 6.39 25.83
C ASN A 536 9.54 6.62 24.58
N LEU A 537 9.97 6.09 23.42
CA LEU A 537 9.24 6.18 22.17
C LEU A 537 8.66 4.82 21.78
N GLY A 538 7.39 4.77 21.44
CA GLY A 538 6.70 3.57 20.96
C GLY A 538 7.14 3.19 19.53
N VAL A 539 8.39 2.76 19.38
CA VAL A 539 8.99 2.34 18.10
C VAL A 539 8.75 0.85 17.86
N ALA A 540 8.82 0.02 18.90
CA ALA A 540 8.65 -1.43 18.81
C ALA A 540 7.36 -1.83 18.09
N ASP A 541 6.26 -1.15 18.40
CA ASP A 541 4.94 -1.38 17.80
C ASP A 541 4.82 -0.94 16.32
N ARG A 542 5.91 -0.42 15.75
CA ARG A 542 5.96 0.04 14.34
C ARG A 542 6.99 -0.69 13.50
N VAL A 543 8.01 -1.27 14.13
CA VAL A 543 9.11 -1.95 13.44
C VAL A 543 9.12 -3.46 13.68
N GLY A 544 8.30 -3.95 14.62
CA GLY A 544 8.15 -5.38 14.91
C GLY A 544 7.62 -6.15 13.70
N TRP A 545 8.10 -7.38 13.51
CA TRP A 545 7.62 -8.28 12.46
C TRP A 545 6.16 -8.68 12.69
N THR A 546 5.73 -8.76 13.93
CA THR A 546 4.35 -9.08 14.31
C THR A 546 3.37 -8.07 13.70
N ASP A 547 3.68 -6.77 13.78
CA ASP A 547 2.80 -5.69 13.32
C ASP A 547 2.76 -5.52 11.81
N LEU A 548 3.58 -6.26 11.05
CA LEU A 548 3.59 -6.20 9.58
C LEU A 548 2.36 -6.84 8.94
N ILE A 549 1.82 -7.92 9.52
CA ILE A 549 0.66 -8.64 8.99
C ILE A 549 -0.57 -8.40 9.84
N TYR A 550 -0.44 -8.58 11.15
CA TYR A 550 -1.52 -8.42 12.11
C TYR A 550 -1.17 -7.27 13.06
N ARG A 551 -1.98 -6.23 13.01
CA ARG A 551 -1.81 -5.07 13.86
C ARG A 551 -2.97 -5.00 14.85
N GLU A 552 -2.65 -5.20 16.10
CA GLU A 552 -3.62 -5.04 17.18
C GLU A 552 -3.94 -3.55 17.39
N ASN A 553 -5.20 -3.24 17.65
CA ASN A 553 -5.60 -1.89 18.02
C ASN A 553 -5.12 -1.57 19.44
N LYS A 554 -4.26 -0.57 19.57
CA LYS A 554 -3.66 -0.13 20.83
C LYS A 554 -4.07 1.29 21.19
N GLY A 555 -3.89 1.64 22.46
CA GLY A 555 -4.22 2.97 22.96
C GLY A 555 -5.71 3.25 22.92
N ASP A 556 -6.10 4.44 22.46
CA ASP A 556 -7.50 4.88 22.39
C ASP A 556 -8.41 3.97 21.53
N LYS A 557 -7.83 3.05 20.76
CA LYS A 557 -8.55 2.10 19.89
C LYS A 557 -8.66 0.68 20.47
N ALA A 558 -8.14 0.44 21.66
CA ALA A 558 -8.18 -0.89 22.30
C ALA A 558 -9.61 -1.41 22.51
N ASP A 559 -10.59 -0.50 22.62
CA ASP A 559 -12.02 -0.83 22.79
C ASP A 559 -12.75 -1.13 21.47
N ALA A 560 -12.05 -1.14 20.31
CA ALA A 560 -12.69 -1.45 19.03
C ALA A 560 -13.25 -2.87 19.01
N SER A 561 -14.41 -3.06 18.37
CA SER A 561 -15.03 -4.39 18.26
C SER A 561 -14.09 -5.36 17.52
N ALA A 562 -14.12 -6.64 17.89
CA ALA A 562 -13.34 -7.70 17.23
C ALA A 562 -13.59 -7.74 15.70
N LEU A 563 -14.83 -7.50 15.27
CA LEU A 563 -15.17 -7.42 13.85
C LEU A 563 -14.48 -6.25 13.15
N SER A 564 -14.44 -5.06 13.78
CA SER A 564 -13.74 -3.89 13.24
C SER A 564 -12.23 -4.17 13.10
N GLN A 565 -11.65 -4.86 14.05
CA GLN A 565 -10.24 -5.24 14.06
C GLN A 565 -9.90 -6.24 12.95
N ILE A 566 -10.74 -7.26 12.76
CA ILE A 566 -10.60 -8.22 11.65
C ILE A 566 -10.73 -7.52 10.30
N LEU A 567 -11.72 -6.62 10.15
CA LEU A 567 -11.92 -5.86 8.92
C LEU A 567 -10.74 -4.90 8.66
N GLU A 568 -10.21 -4.24 9.69
CA GLU A 568 -9.03 -3.36 9.55
C GLU A 568 -7.80 -4.15 9.11
N ASN A 569 -7.58 -5.34 9.65
CA ASN A 569 -6.48 -6.20 9.25
C ASN A 569 -6.67 -6.81 7.86
N LEU A 570 -7.90 -7.18 7.47
CA LEU A 570 -8.20 -7.75 6.17
C LEU A 570 -8.22 -6.70 5.05
N LEU A 571 -9.00 -5.63 5.24
CA LEU A 571 -9.20 -4.57 4.24
C LEU A 571 -8.09 -3.51 4.28
N GLY A 572 -7.27 -3.49 5.35
CA GLY A 572 -6.08 -2.64 5.45
C GLY A 572 -6.37 -1.14 5.56
N ALA A 573 -5.44 -0.34 5.04
CA ALA A 573 -5.43 1.10 5.17
C ALA A 573 -6.69 1.83 4.67
N PRO A 574 -7.35 1.43 3.58
CA PRO A 574 -8.61 2.07 3.16
C PRO A 574 -9.72 1.93 4.19
N TRP A 575 -9.84 0.76 4.82
CA TRP A 575 -10.82 0.54 5.89
C TRP A 575 -10.51 1.37 7.14
N ALA A 576 -9.23 1.49 7.50
CA ALA A 576 -8.80 2.33 8.61
C ALA A 576 -9.24 3.80 8.45
N VAL A 577 -9.24 4.32 7.22
CA VAL A 577 -9.77 5.66 6.91
C VAL A 577 -11.27 5.73 7.18
N VAL A 578 -12.04 4.78 6.64
CA VAL A 578 -13.49 4.71 6.84
C VAL A 578 -13.84 4.61 8.34
N ASN A 579 -13.16 3.69 9.04
CA ASN A 579 -13.35 3.48 10.48
C ASN A 579 -13.00 4.73 11.30
N SER A 580 -11.95 5.46 10.93
CA SER A 580 -11.57 6.72 11.57
C SER A 580 -12.64 7.80 11.43
N VAL A 581 -13.26 7.91 10.26
CA VAL A 581 -14.37 8.86 10.01
C VAL A 581 -15.63 8.45 10.80
N TYR A 582 -15.96 7.16 10.81
CA TYR A 582 -17.10 6.62 11.54
C TYR A 582 -16.95 6.89 13.06
N ARG A 583 -15.80 6.52 13.63
CA ARG A 583 -15.48 6.76 15.04
C ARG A 583 -15.50 8.27 15.39
N GLY A 584 -15.01 9.12 14.49
CA GLY A 584 -15.04 10.55 14.69
C GLY A 584 -16.48 11.08 14.81
N LYS A 585 -17.40 10.56 13.97
CA LYS A 585 -18.82 10.90 14.06
C LYS A 585 -19.45 10.45 15.38
N GLU A 586 -19.14 9.23 15.85
CA GLU A 586 -19.62 8.72 17.14
C GLU A 586 -19.14 9.61 18.30
N LEU A 587 -17.86 9.95 18.34
CA LEU A 587 -17.30 10.82 19.36
C LEU A 587 -17.96 12.21 19.37
N ILE A 588 -18.27 12.77 18.20
CA ILE A 588 -19.00 14.05 18.10
C ILE A 588 -20.43 13.90 18.64
N ALA A 589 -21.10 12.80 18.30
CA ALA A 589 -22.44 12.50 18.81
C ALA A 589 -22.49 12.35 20.34
N ASP A 590 -21.41 11.78 20.92
CA ASP A 590 -21.20 11.61 22.35
C ASP A 590 -20.76 12.94 23.08
N GLY A 591 -20.72 14.05 22.34
CA GLY A 591 -20.36 15.36 22.89
C GLY A 591 -18.86 15.64 22.95
N GLN A 592 -18.02 14.75 22.40
CA GLN A 592 -16.56 14.88 22.37
C GLN A 592 -16.07 15.46 21.05
N PHE A 593 -16.45 16.71 20.78
CA PHE A 593 -16.22 17.34 19.48
C PHE A 593 -14.74 17.37 19.06
N GLU A 594 -13.84 17.81 19.94
CA GLU A 594 -12.42 17.95 19.64
C GLU A 594 -11.76 16.59 19.26
N ARG A 595 -12.06 15.55 20.05
CA ARG A 595 -11.55 14.20 19.80
C ARG A 595 -12.17 13.56 18.56
N GLY A 596 -13.43 13.90 18.29
CA GLY A 596 -14.10 13.44 17.08
C GLY A 596 -13.47 14.03 15.83
N VAL A 597 -13.21 15.35 15.83
CA VAL A 597 -12.48 16.01 14.74
C VAL A 597 -11.07 15.45 14.62
N GLU A 598 -10.33 15.32 15.73
CA GLU A 598 -8.99 14.70 15.76
C GLU A 598 -9.00 13.32 15.08
N ALA A 599 -9.98 12.47 15.38
CA ALA A 599 -10.09 11.12 14.81
C ALA A 599 -10.32 11.12 13.30
N MET A 600 -11.00 12.12 12.75
CA MET A 600 -11.31 12.23 11.32
C MET A 600 -10.16 12.79 10.47
N LEU A 601 -9.14 13.37 11.09
CA LEU A 601 -8.02 13.99 10.38
C LEU A 601 -6.97 12.98 9.93
N PRO A 602 -6.19 13.31 8.86
CA PRO A 602 -4.98 12.58 8.51
C PRO A 602 -4.03 12.44 9.69
N ILE A 603 -3.30 11.32 9.77
CA ILE A 603 -2.47 10.96 10.93
C ILE A 603 -1.48 12.07 11.31
N ALA A 604 -0.87 12.74 10.34
CA ALA A 604 0.08 13.83 10.61
C ALA A 604 -0.58 14.99 11.38
N LEU A 605 -1.78 15.43 10.96
CA LEU A 605 -2.52 16.49 11.64
C LEU A 605 -3.07 16.04 13.00
N ARG A 606 -3.55 14.80 13.08
CA ARG A 606 -3.97 14.16 14.33
C ARG A 606 -2.85 14.18 15.37
N ASN A 607 -1.62 13.83 14.97
CA ASN A 607 -0.47 13.83 15.86
C ASN A 607 -0.14 15.21 16.40
N VAL A 608 -0.27 16.26 15.57
CA VAL A 608 -0.08 17.66 16.00
C VAL A 608 -1.11 18.05 17.05
N LEU A 609 -2.41 17.79 16.79
CA LEU A 609 -3.48 18.11 17.73
C LEU A 609 -3.35 17.32 19.03
N LYS A 610 -3.06 16.01 18.92
CA LYS A 610 -2.89 15.14 20.09
C LYS A 610 -1.68 15.56 20.94
N GLY A 611 -0.56 15.91 20.32
CA GLY A 611 0.61 16.44 21.02
C GLY A 611 0.34 17.78 21.70
N GLY A 612 -0.38 18.67 21.04
CA GLY A 612 -0.84 19.94 21.64
C GLY A 612 -1.74 19.71 22.87
N ARG A 613 -2.70 18.78 22.75
CA ARG A 613 -3.58 18.42 23.86
C ARG A 613 -2.80 17.80 25.03
N TYR A 614 -1.82 16.95 24.76
CA TYR A 614 -0.95 16.38 25.79
C TYR A 614 -0.12 17.45 26.55
N MET A 615 0.22 18.57 25.91
CA MET A 615 0.90 19.68 26.57
C MET A 615 -0.03 20.46 27.52
N LEU A 616 -1.34 20.45 27.25
CA LEU A 616 -2.33 21.25 28.01
C LEU A 616 -3.05 20.45 29.10
N GLU A 617 -3.33 19.16 28.85
CA GLU A 617 -4.25 18.37 29.66
C GLU A 617 -3.70 17.00 30.09
N ASP A 618 -2.44 16.69 29.77
CA ASP A 618 -1.88 15.33 29.90
C ASP A 618 -2.66 14.26 29.11
N ALA A 619 -2.36 12.98 29.32
CA ALA A 619 -3.07 11.90 28.66
C ALA A 619 -4.31 11.52 29.48
N ARG A 620 -5.51 11.70 28.91
CA ARG A 620 -6.78 11.37 29.54
C ARG A 620 -7.60 10.37 28.73
N THR A 621 -8.41 9.56 29.43
CA THR A 621 -9.42 8.69 28.83
C THR A 621 -10.53 9.53 28.14
N LEU A 622 -11.42 8.86 27.41
CA LEU A 622 -12.62 9.51 26.86
C LEU A 622 -13.56 10.06 27.94
N ARG A 623 -13.49 9.51 29.15
CA ARG A 623 -14.31 9.97 30.30
C ARG A 623 -13.68 11.12 31.10
N GLY A 624 -12.40 11.47 30.75
CA GLY A 624 -11.67 12.53 31.44
C GLY A 624 -10.70 12.05 32.51
N ASP A 625 -10.66 10.73 32.82
CA ASP A 625 -9.73 10.18 33.80
C ASP A 625 -8.30 10.31 33.32
N GLU A 626 -7.37 10.64 34.20
CA GLU A 626 -5.95 10.72 33.90
C GLU A 626 -5.38 9.32 33.66
N VAL A 627 -4.69 9.14 32.53
CA VAL A 627 -3.99 7.90 32.18
C VAL A 627 -2.53 8.00 32.58
N GLY A 628 -1.91 9.16 32.39
CA GLY A 628 -0.52 9.39 32.75
C GLY A 628 -0.09 10.81 32.38
N GLN A 629 0.95 11.28 33.07
CA GLN A 629 1.54 12.60 32.83
C GLN A 629 2.45 12.57 31.59
N VAL A 630 2.37 13.61 30.79
CA VAL A 630 3.15 13.74 29.54
C VAL A 630 4.10 14.91 29.66
N ASN A 631 5.39 14.64 29.71
CA ASN A 631 6.41 15.68 29.70
C ASN A 631 6.53 16.34 28.32
N GLY A 632 7.19 17.54 28.26
CA GLY A 632 7.34 18.31 27.03
C GLY A 632 8.06 17.54 25.90
N TYR A 633 9.03 16.68 26.24
CA TYR A 633 9.70 15.82 25.27
C TYR A 633 8.71 14.84 24.62
N ASN A 634 7.94 14.13 25.42
CA ASN A 634 6.96 13.15 24.94
C ASN A 634 5.84 13.82 24.11
N ALA A 635 5.37 15.01 24.51
CA ALA A 635 4.40 15.77 23.75
C ALA A 635 4.98 16.24 22.39
N ALA A 636 6.21 16.71 22.36
CA ALA A 636 6.90 17.07 21.11
C ALA A 636 7.10 15.85 20.20
N MET A 637 7.49 14.70 20.76
CA MET A 637 7.61 13.46 19.99
C MET A 637 6.24 12.97 19.48
N GLN A 638 5.16 13.15 20.23
CA GLN A 638 3.81 12.87 19.74
C GLN A 638 3.42 13.76 18.54
N VAL A 639 3.80 15.03 18.53
CA VAL A 639 3.63 15.91 17.35
C VAL A 639 4.33 15.31 16.12
N LEU A 640 5.53 14.76 16.29
CA LEU A 640 6.27 14.08 15.22
C LEU A 640 5.71 12.68 14.88
N GLY A 641 4.71 12.20 15.64
CA GLY A 641 4.03 10.94 15.42
C GLY A 641 4.59 9.77 16.23
N PHE A 642 5.45 10.00 17.21
CA PHE A 642 5.92 8.98 18.14
C PHE A 642 5.14 9.05 19.45
N ALA A 643 4.34 8.02 19.72
CA ALA A 643 3.64 7.94 21.00
C ALA A 643 4.62 7.61 22.13
N PRO A 644 4.43 8.16 23.35
CA PRO A 644 5.22 7.78 24.52
C PRO A 644 5.05 6.28 24.85
N ALA A 645 6.15 5.57 25.10
CA ALA A 645 6.14 4.13 25.34
C ALA A 645 5.48 3.76 26.66
N ASP A 646 5.67 4.57 27.69
CA ASP A 646 5.02 4.43 29.01
C ASP A 646 3.50 4.55 28.90
N LEU A 647 2.99 5.51 28.15
CA LEU A 647 1.54 5.63 27.90
C LEU A 647 0.99 4.43 27.12
N LEU A 648 1.71 3.94 26.10
CA LEU A 648 1.29 2.75 25.37
C LEU A 648 1.22 1.53 26.29
N ALA A 649 2.23 1.34 27.15
CA ALA A 649 2.23 0.27 28.15
C ALA A 649 1.03 0.40 29.12
N GLN A 650 0.73 1.61 29.58
CA GLN A 650 -0.41 1.87 30.44
C GLN A 650 -1.75 1.57 29.77
N TYR A 651 -1.91 1.95 28.50
CA TYR A 651 -3.10 1.59 27.73
C TYR A 651 -3.24 0.07 27.53
N GLU A 652 -2.13 -0.64 27.26
CA GLU A 652 -2.13 -2.10 27.14
C GLU A 652 -2.54 -2.76 28.47
N ILE A 653 -1.98 -2.31 29.59
CA ILE A 653 -2.33 -2.82 30.93
C ILE A 653 -3.82 -2.56 31.24
N ASN A 654 -4.32 -1.36 30.97
CA ASN A 654 -5.71 -1.02 31.19
C ASN A 654 -6.66 -1.86 30.31
N ALA A 655 -6.30 -2.08 29.06
CA ALA A 655 -7.07 -2.91 28.13
C ALA A 655 -7.10 -4.36 28.58
N TYR A 656 -5.95 -4.89 29.03
CA TYR A 656 -5.86 -6.23 29.62
C TYR A 656 -6.71 -6.38 30.88
N ALA A 657 -6.58 -5.45 31.83
CA ALA A 657 -7.37 -5.46 33.05
C ALA A 657 -8.88 -5.43 32.78
N LYS A 658 -9.31 -4.62 31.79
CA LYS A 658 -10.71 -4.58 31.34
C LYS A 658 -11.15 -5.91 30.74
N LYS A 659 -10.34 -6.49 29.84
CA LYS A 659 -10.61 -7.79 29.20
C LYS A 659 -10.78 -8.90 30.26
N MET A 660 -9.86 -8.97 31.22
CA MET A 660 -9.94 -9.93 32.33
C MET A 660 -11.19 -9.70 33.18
N GLY A 661 -11.50 -8.47 33.53
CA GLY A 661 -12.74 -8.13 34.26
C GLY A 661 -14.00 -8.57 33.51
N ASP A 662 -14.04 -8.39 32.18
CA ASP A 662 -15.16 -8.82 31.34
C ASP A 662 -15.27 -10.36 31.26
N VAL A 663 -14.13 -11.09 31.16
CA VAL A 663 -14.08 -12.55 31.16
C VAL A 663 -14.58 -13.11 32.48
N ILE A 664 -14.04 -12.62 33.59
CA ILE A 664 -14.44 -13.03 34.95
C ILE A 664 -15.93 -12.77 35.19
N THR A 665 -16.42 -11.58 34.78
CA THR A 665 -17.84 -11.26 34.88
C THR A 665 -18.73 -12.16 34.00
N LYS A 666 -18.26 -12.56 32.83
CA LYS A 666 -18.96 -13.51 31.97
C LYS A 666 -19.01 -14.90 32.59
N GLN A 667 -17.92 -15.37 33.20
CA GLN A 667 -17.88 -16.65 33.91
C GLN A 667 -18.88 -16.63 35.08
N GLU A 668 -18.86 -15.61 35.93
CA GLU A 668 -19.84 -15.44 37.00
C GLU A 668 -21.28 -15.50 36.46
N LYS A 669 -21.60 -14.71 35.45
CA LYS A 669 -22.94 -14.71 34.83
C LYS A 669 -23.32 -16.04 34.24
N SER A 670 -22.38 -16.76 33.64
CA SER A 670 -22.56 -18.10 33.09
C SER A 670 -22.86 -19.12 34.19
N LEU A 671 -22.06 -19.14 35.25
CA LEU A 671 -22.25 -20.02 36.40
C LEU A 671 -23.60 -19.73 37.10
N LEU A 672 -23.94 -18.47 37.34
CA LEU A 672 -25.22 -18.05 37.91
C LEU A 672 -26.41 -18.47 37.02
N LYS A 673 -26.23 -18.44 35.67
CA LYS A 673 -27.27 -18.92 34.75
C LYS A 673 -27.41 -20.43 34.82
N LYS A 674 -26.29 -21.18 34.82
CA LYS A 674 -26.29 -22.64 34.90
C LYS A 674 -26.89 -23.10 36.23
N TYR A 675 -26.52 -22.46 37.34
CA TYR A 675 -27.09 -22.69 38.67
C TYR A 675 -28.62 -22.51 38.69
N TYR A 676 -29.11 -21.40 38.12
CA TYR A 676 -30.56 -21.14 38.01
C TYR A 676 -31.25 -22.22 37.19
N VAL A 677 -30.68 -22.67 36.10
CA VAL A 677 -31.27 -23.73 35.26
C VAL A 677 -31.32 -25.07 36.01
N ALA A 678 -30.21 -25.45 36.68
CA ALA A 678 -30.14 -26.69 37.47
C ALA A 678 -31.19 -26.69 38.61
N GLN A 679 -31.35 -25.58 39.34
CA GLN A 679 -32.40 -25.45 40.35
C GLN A 679 -33.81 -25.57 39.77
N ARG A 680 -34.05 -25.00 38.61
CA ARG A 680 -35.36 -25.04 37.96
C ARG A 680 -35.73 -26.43 37.40
N GLU A 681 -34.73 -27.18 36.98
CA GLU A 681 -34.85 -28.55 36.49
C GLU A 681 -34.95 -29.57 37.65
N GLY A 682 -34.70 -29.16 38.90
CA GLY A 682 -34.70 -30.01 40.08
C GLY A 682 -33.43 -30.86 40.26
N ASP A 683 -32.38 -30.54 39.50
CA ASP A 683 -31.05 -31.15 39.62
C ASP A 683 -30.22 -30.45 40.72
N TYR A 684 -30.55 -30.83 41.93
CA TYR A 684 -29.92 -30.22 43.11
C TYR A 684 -28.46 -30.56 43.27
N GLU A 685 -28.00 -31.75 42.86
CA GLU A 685 -26.63 -32.17 42.90
C GLU A 685 -25.75 -31.25 42.04
N ARG A 686 -26.20 -31.06 40.82
CA ARG A 686 -25.53 -30.11 39.88
C ARG A 686 -25.62 -28.68 40.35
N ALA A 687 -26.70 -28.27 41.00
CA ALA A 687 -26.81 -26.92 41.54
C ALA A 687 -25.80 -26.70 42.68
N ASP A 688 -25.59 -27.68 43.54
CA ASP A 688 -24.59 -27.59 44.62
C ASP A 688 -23.15 -27.50 44.04
N GLU A 689 -22.82 -28.34 43.06
CA GLU A 689 -21.52 -28.25 42.38
C GLU A 689 -21.29 -26.85 41.74
N LEU A 690 -22.31 -26.28 41.12
CA LEU A 690 -22.19 -24.94 40.51
C LEU A 690 -22.12 -23.83 41.55
N ARG A 691 -22.75 -24.03 42.73
CA ARG A 691 -22.60 -23.11 43.86
C ARG A 691 -21.19 -23.12 44.40
N ASP A 692 -20.59 -24.31 44.56
CA ASP A 692 -19.21 -24.45 45.02
C ASP A 692 -18.23 -23.80 44.04
N LYS A 693 -18.43 -23.99 42.74
CA LYS A 693 -17.64 -23.29 41.69
C LYS A 693 -17.82 -21.76 41.71
N LEU A 694 -18.99 -21.28 42.10
CA LEU A 694 -19.21 -19.84 42.29
C LEU A 694 -18.43 -19.31 43.47
N PHE A 695 -18.37 -20.05 44.60
CA PHE A 695 -17.58 -19.65 45.75
C PHE A 695 -16.07 -19.76 45.47
N GLU A 696 -15.61 -20.80 44.78
CA GLU A 696 -14.20 -20.90 44.32
C GLU A 696 -13.83 -19.69 43.44
N LEU A 697 -14.72 -19.29 42.52
CA LEU A 697 -14.54 -18.09 41.69
C LEU A 697 -14.50 -16.80 42.55
N GLY A 698 -15.34 -16.73 43.59
CA GLY A 698 -15.35 -15.63 44.55
C GLY A 698 -14.10 -15.54 45.42
N ASP A 699 -13.56 -16.70 45.82
CA ASP A 699 -12.29 -16.78 46.57
C ASP A 699 -11.09 -16.42 45.72
N LYS A 700 -11.11 -16.85 44.43
CA LYS A 700 -10.09 -16.48 43.44
C LYS A 700 -10.14 -14.98 43.07
N TYR A 701 -11.34 -14.40 43.02
CA TYR A 701 -11.57 -12.99 42.66
C TYR A 701 -12.50 -12.30 43.68
N PRO A 702 -11.96 -11.81 44.81
CA PRO A 702 -12.75 -11.20 45.91
C PRO A 702 -13.58 -9.98 45.49
N GLU A 703 -13.19 -9.33 44.39
CA GLU A 703 -13.88 -8.14 43.84
C GLU A 703 -15.30 -8.46 43.38
N LEU A 704 -15.61 -9.71 42.99
CA LEU A 704 -16.93 -10.14 42.56
C LEU A 704 -17.94 -10.15 43.72
N LYS A 705 -17.48 -10.17 44.99
CA LYS A 705 -18.32 -10.21 46.17
C LYS A 705 -19.41 -11.28 46.10
N ILE A 706 -19.05 -12.48 45.66
CA ILE A 706 -19.96 -13.61 45.58
C ILE A 706 -20.34 -14.06 46.97
N SER A 707 -21.63 -14.12 47.25
CA SER A 707 -22.21 -14.54 48.49
C SER A 707 -23.54 -15.23 48.23
N GLU A 708 -24.07 -15.99 49.20
CA GLU A 708 -25.40 -16.59 49.14
C GLU A 708 -26.48 -15.57 48.79
N ASN A 709 -26.35 -14.33 49.31
CA ASN A 709 -27.28 -13.24 49.00
C ASN A 709 -27.19 -12.82 47.52
N THR A 710 -26.00 -12.81 46.92
CA THR A 710 -25.78 -12.49 45.52
C THR A 710 -26.41 -13.55 44.62
N ILE A 711 -26.21 -14.82 44.95
CA ILE A 711 -26.79 -15.96 44.24
C ILE A 711 -28.32 -15.91 44.32
N THR A 712 -28.88 -15.74 45.52
CA THR A 712 -30.33 -15.63 45.74
C THR A 712 -30.94 -14.45 44.97
N LYS A 713 -30.30 -13.28 44.97
CA LYS A 713 -30.76 -12.14 44.18
C LYS A 713 -30.74 -12.41 42.69
N SER A 714 -29.73 -13.11 42.19
CA SER A 714 -29.64 -13.52 40.78
C SER A 714 -30.78 -14.47 40.40
N VAL A 715 -31.07 -15.47 41.23
CA VAL A 715 -32.19 -16.43 41.04
C VAL A 715 -33.50 -15.67 40.99
N LYS A 716 -33.80 -14.82 41.99
CA LYS A 716 -35.04 -14.01 42.04
C LYS A 716 -35.20 -13.09 40.82
N ALA A 717 -34.08 -12.50 40.34
CA ALA A 717 -34.11 -11.65 39.15
C ALA A 717 -34.42 -12.46 37.87
N ARG A 718 -33.84 -13.66 37.77
CA ARG A 718 -34.11 -14.57 36.63
C ARG A 718 -35.52 -15.19 36.66
N ASP A 719 -36.01 -15.53 37.86
CA ASP A 719 -37.41 -15.94 38.03
C ASP A 719 -38.37 -14.85 37.57
N ARG A 720 -38.11 -13.61 37.98
CA ARG A 720 -38.91 -12.46 37.52
C ARG A 720 -38.93 -12.35 36.01
N ILE A 721 -37.72 -12.44 35.35
CA ILE A 721 -37.56 -12.36 33.90
C ILE A 721 -38.30 -13.54 33.27
N SER A 722 -38.10 -14.77 33.77
CA SER A 722 -38.77 -15.96 33.28
C SER A 722 -40.30 -15.86 33.37
N ASN A 723 -40.81 -15.30 34.46
CA ASN A 723 -42.25 -15.03 34.66
C ASN A 723 -42.78 -13.90 33.76
N GLU A 724 -41.87 -13.06 33.21
CA GLU A 724 -42.19 -12.01 32.23
C GLU A 724 -42.06 -12.50 30.79
N MET A 725 -41.57 -13.72 30.56
CA MET A 725 -41.48 -14.32 29.22
C MET A 725 -42.86 -14.87 28.80
N TYR A 726 -43.29 -14.47 27.61
CA TYR A 726 -44.51 -14.91 26.98
C TYR A 726 -44.16 -15.33 25.53
N HIS A 727 -44.40 -16.59 25.18
CA HIS A 727 -44.03 -17.15 23.88
C HIS A 727 -42.59 -16.85 23.42
N GLY A 728 -41.62 -16.89 24.35
CA GLY A 728 -40.22 -16.61 24.07
C GLY A 728 -39.83 -15.12 24.02
N VAL A 729 -40.77 -14.21 24.19
CA VAL A 729 -40.54 -12.77 24.21
C VAL A 729 -40.75 -12.23 25.62
N GLN A 730 -39.85 -11.33 26.10
CA GLN A 730 -40.00 -10.68 27.36
C GLN A 730 -41.10 -9.61 27.27
N VAL A 731 -42.23 -9.81 27.96
CA VAL A 731 -43.36 -8.89 27.95
C VAL A 731 -43.68 -8.46 29.37
N ASN A 732 -43.83 -7.17 29.57
CA ASN A 732 -44.29 -6.65 30.86
C ASN A 732 -45.68 -7.25 31.21
N LYS A 733 -45.82 -7.75 32.44
CA LYS A 733 -47.08 -8.40 32.92
C LYS A 733 -48.34 -7.59 32.62
N LYS A 734 -48.24 -6.23 32.65
CA LYS A 734 -49.37 -5.33 32.31
C LYS A 734 -49.76 -5.34 30.83
N LEU A 735 -48.84 -5.75 29.92
CA LEU A 735 -49.08 -5.77 28.46
C LEU A 735 -49.54 -7.16 27.95
N ARG A 736 -49.46 -8.21 28.78
CA ARG A 736 -49.87 -9.57 28.42
C ARG A 736 -51.33 -9.70 27.94
N PRO A 737 -52.28 -9.11 28.65
CA PRO A 737 -53.71 -9.19 28.21
C PRO A 737 -53.96 -8.53 26.86
N LEU A 738 -53.13 -7.52 26.49
CA LEU A 738 -53.26 -6.89 25.19
C LEU A 738 -52.72 -7.79 24.07
N ILE A 739 -51.60 -8.50 24.34
CA ILE A 739 -50.99 -9.42 23.37
C ILE A 739 -51.86 -10.65 23.20
N GLU A 740 -52.45 -11.23 24.29
CA GLU A 740 -53.40 -12.33 24.23
C GLU A 740 -54.58 -11.98 23.34
N ARG A 741 -55.19 -10.81 23.54
CA ARG A 741 -56.30 -10.34 22.71
C ARG A 741 -55.90 -10.19 21.22
N SER A 742 -54.68 -9.65 20.97
CA SER A 742 -54.22 -9.50 19.59
C SER A 742 -53.87 -10.82 18.91
N ILE A 743 -53.50 -11.88 19.65
CA ILE A 743 -53.29 -13.25 19.10
C ILE A 743 -54.66 -13.89 18.82
N GLU A 744 -55.62 -13.79 19.72
CA GLU A 744 -56.97 -14.27 19.48
C GLU A 744 -57.63 -13.62 18.25
N GLU A 745 -57.44 -12.33 18.04
CA GLU A 745 -57.89 -11.61 16.84
C GLU A 745 -57.17 -11.99 15.54
N LEU A 746 -56.02 -12.63 15.62
CA LEU A 746 -55.29 -13.16 14.45
C LEU A 746 -55.58 -14.63 14.13
N GLU A 747 -56.15 -15.37 15.10
CA GLU A 747 -56.55 -16.79 14.92
C GLU A 747 -58.01 -16.93 14.45
N ASP A 748 -58.84 -15.88 14.60
CA ASP A 748 -60.17 -15.72 13.99
C ASP A 748 -60.08 -15.12 12.57
#